data_ff05f86b35d2e8c82c8c7f0c7e7ca2d1
#
_entry.id   ff05f86b35d2e8c82c8c7f0c7e7ca2d1
#
_cell.length_a   1.000
_cell.length_b   1.000
_cell.length_c   1.000
_cell.angle_alpha   90.00
_cell.angle_beta   90.00
_cell.angle_gamma   90.00
#
_symmetry.space_group_name_H-M   'P 1'
#
loop_
_entity.id
_entity.type
_entity.pdbx_description
1 polymer ?
#
loop_
_entity_poly.entity_id
_entity_poly.type
_entity_poly.pdbx_seq_one_letter_code
_entity_poly.pdbx_strand_id
1 'polypeptide(L)'
;MNDIPTALRDLARQEQFLDVVGSAEATARFHRHLKLRPLGSEIVPLSQALGRVLAHPVHADVDVPGFDRANVDGFAVRAVDTAGASARAPKVLTLNGEVLTPGNAPEIAVAADTATLIATGGMVPRGADAGVMVEHTETCEAAGGSTIEIRRAAAAGQFISFAGSDLARGETVLRAGQVLTSREIGMLAAVGIAAVEVWRRPRVAIVSTGNEIVAPGEPIQPGMVYDSNAAILAAAVEEAGGTAQPLGIGPDDEIVLSRLVDAGLATCDIVILSGGTSKGAGDLCYRAVASFNDPGIVVHGVALKPGKPLCLAVTGSKPVVVLPGFPTSAIFTFHEFVVPVIRAFAGLPAEQAERLPATLPLRVTSERGRTEYLMVSLVRGAEGDGLAAYPNAKGSGAVTAFSQADGFIVLPQYAENVPAGTPVEVQLIGRAHLADLVVIGSHCLGLDVLIDRLHAEGISVKALNVGSTGGLAAAKRGECDIAPIHLMDPESGRYNEPFLTEALLLVPGYRRLQGIVYRKGDPPFEGRALDEAIAALREAPDCLMVNRNAGSGTRILTDRLLAGAQPPGYWGQPKSHNAVAVAVAQNRADWGIAIETVARQYGLGFIPAQDEHYDFAVPKSRIERPAVRRFRAMLAEPEVREALAALGFRL
;
A
#
# COMPACT_ATOMS: atom_id res chain seq x y z
N MET A 1 34.95 29.83 -5.46
CA MET A 1 33.91 30.87 -5.35
C MET A 1 33.25 30.94 -6.71
N ASN A 2 32.06 30.34 -6.87
CA ASN A 2 31.33 30.48 -8.12
C ASN A 2 30.84 31.92 -8.24
N ASP A 3 31.11 32.53 -9.39
CA ASP A 3 30.65 33.88 -9.70
C ASP A 3 29.11 33.90 -9.68
N ILE A 4 28.52 34.48 -8.60
CA ILE A 4 27.07 34.59 -8.39
C ILE A 4 26.32 35.14 -9.61
N PRO A 5 26.83 36.14 -10.38
CA PRO A 5 26.24 36.57 -11.62
C PRO A 5 26.19 35.53 -12.74
N THR A 6 27.15 34.64 -12.83
CA THR A 6 27.17 33.56 -13.81
C THR A 6 26.19 32.47 -13.43
N ALA A 7 26.16 32.04 -12.15
CA ALA A 7 25.20 31.10 -11.63
C ALA A 7 23.75 31.62 -11.74
N LEU A 8 23.53 32.94 -11.53
CA LEU A 8 22.19 33.56 -11.73
C LEU A 8 21.80 33.64 -13.19
N ARG A 9 22.76 33.87 -14.13
CA ARG A 9 22.47 33.85 -15.56
C ARG A 9 22.16 32.44 -16.07
N ASP A 10 22.83 31.42 -15.55
CA ASP A 10 22.56 30.02 -15.88
C ASP A 10 21.22 29.58 -15.31
N LEU A 11 20.85 30.00 -14.10
CA LEU A 11 19.51 29.85 -13.53
C LEU A 11 18.41 30.59 -14.30
N ALA A 12 18.74 31.77 -14.88
CA ALA A 12 17.81 32.56 -15.69
C ALA A 12 17.69 32.05 -17.13
N ARG A 13 18.65 31.32 -17.65
CA ARG A 13 18.60 30.59 -18.92
C ARG A 13 17.80 29.29 -18.80
N GLN A 14 16.67 29.33 -18.09
CA GLN A 14 15.77 28.19 -18.01
C GLN A 14 15.36 27.80 -19.45
N GLU A 15 15.92 26.72 -19.96
CA GLU A 15 15.31 25.97 -21.06
C GLU A 15 13.97 25.46 -20.53
N GLN A 16 12.91 26.19 -20.85
CA GLN A 16 11.56 25.79 -20.45
C GLN A 16 11.26 24.46 -21.13
N PHE A 17 10.45 23.62 -20.45
CA PHE A 17 9.87 22.45 -21.07
C PHE A 17 9.34 22.80 -22.44
N LEU A 18 9.88 22.18 -23.47
CA LEU A 18 9.70 22.61 -24.87
C LEU A 18 8.24 22.50 -25.32
N ASP A 19 7.45 21.57 -24.75
CA ASP A 19 6.06 21.35 -25.12
C ASP A 19 5.33 20.60 -23.99
N VAL A 20 4.62 21.34 -23.12
CA VAL A 20 3.84 20.73 -22.02
C VAL A 20 2.51 20.26 -22.56
N VAL A 21 2.33 18.94 -22.64
CA VAL A 21 1.13 18.30 -23.18
C VAL A 21 0.24 17.71 -22.09
N GLY A 22 -1.03 17.40 -22.40
CA GLY A 22 -1.91 16.66 -21.51
C GLY A 22 -1.48 15.20 -21.35
N SER A 23 -1.91 14.52 -20.27
CA SER A 23 -1.56 13.13 -19.99
C SER A 23 -1.93 12.18 -21.13
N ALA A 24 -3.16 12.29 -21.67
CA ALA A 24 -3.62 11.44 -22.77
C ALA A 24 -2.77 11.61 -24.05
N GLU A 25 -2.37 12.84 -24.37
CA GLU A 25 -1.51 13.12 -25.51
C GLU A 25 -0.09 12.59 -25.27
N ALA A 26 0.45 12.78 -24.07
CA ALA A 26 1.75 12.24 -23.68
C ALA A 26 1.79 10.71 -23.85
N THR A 27 0.76 10.03 -23.35
CA THR A 27 0.60 8.57 -23.51
C THR A 27 0.54 8.18 -24.99
N ALA A 28 -0.25 8.85 -25.79
CA ALA A 28 -0.39 8.56 -27.22
C ALA A 28 0.92 8.77 -27.99
N ARG A 29 1.67 9.86 -27.70
CA ARG A 29 2.98 10.13 -28.31
C ARG A 29 3.99 9.03 -27.91
N PHE A 30 4.01 8.64 -26.63
CA PHE A 30 4.94 7.63 -26.12
C PHE A 30 4.65 6.25 -26.70
N HIS A 31 3.40 5.79 -26.63
CA HIS A 31 3.00 4.47 -27.10
C HIS A 31 3.16 4.27 -28.61
N ARG A 32 3.07 5.34 -29.41
CA ARG A 32 3.24 5.28 -30.88
C ARG A 32 4.57 4.68 -31.30
N HIS A 33 5.61 4.85 -30.49
CA HIS A 33 6.97 4.41 -30.80
C HIS A 33 7.35 3.11 -30.08
N LEU A 34 6.44 2.51 -29.30
CA LEU A 34 6.65 1.28 -28.58
C LEU A 34 5.87 0.11 -29.20
N LYS A 35 6.46 -1.06 -29.17
CA LYS A 35 5.76 -2.31 -29.52
C LYS A 35 5.15 -2.91 -28.26
N LEU A 36 3.97 -2.44 -27.86
CA LEU A 36 3.28 -2.85 -26.63
C LEU A 36 2.72 -4.28 -26.74
N ARG A 37 3.62 -5.25 -26.69
CA ARG A 37 3.34 -6.69 -26.74
C ARG A 37 4.39 -7.45 -25.94
N PRO A 38 4.15 -8.72 -25.59
CA PRO A 38 5.13 -9.53 -24.88
C PRO A 38 6.49 -9.56 -25.59
N LEU A 39 7.57 -9.50 -24.82
CA LEU A 39 8.96 -9.38 -25.31
C LEU A 39 9.56 -10.73 -25.76
N GLY A 40 8.88 -11.84 -25.52
CA GLY A 40 9.32 -13.19 -25.78
C GLY A 40 8.91 -14.11 -24.64
N SER A 41 9.11 -15.40 -24.81
CA SER A 41 8.77 -16.43 -23.83
C SER A 41 9.99 -17.07 -23.19
N GLU A 42 9.78 -17.70 -22.05
CA GLU A 42 10.76 -18.51 -21.32
C GLU A 42 10.09 -19.69 -20.63
N ILE A 43 10.80 -20.78 -20.46
CA ILE A 43 10.31 -21.95 -19.72
C ILE A 43 10.70 -21.80 -18.27
N VAL A 44 9.72 -21.88 -17.36
CA VAL A 44 9.95 -21.80 -15.91
C VAL A 44 9.34 -23.02 -15.20
N PRO A 45 9.96 -23.50 -14.11
CA PRO A 45 9.33 -24.51 -13.26
C PRO A 45 8.06 -23.96 -12.60
N LEU A 46 7.10 -24.81 -12.24
CA LEU A 46 5.84 -24.40 -11.61
C LEU A 46 6.06 -23.55 -10.34
N SER A 47 7.12 -23.79 -9.58
CA SER A 47 7.49 -23.00 -8.41
C SER A 47 7.79 -21.52 -8.71
N GLN A 48 8.09 -21.17 -9.95
CA GLN A 48 8.36 -19.82 -10.44
C GLN A 48 7.26 -19.26 -11.36
N ALA A 49 6.17 -20.02 -11.53
CA ALA A 49 5.10 -19.67 -12.46
C ALA A 49 4.04 -18.73 -11.89
N LEU A 50 3.99 -18.53 -10.57
CA LEU A 50 2.99 -17.68 -9.93
C LEU A 50 3.05 -16.23 -10.45
N GLY A 51 1.89 -15.71 -10.86
CA GLY A 51 1.77 -14.36 -11.41
C GLY A 51 2.30 -14.18 -12.83
N ARG A 52 2.82 -15.25 -13.46
CA ARG A 52 3.28 -15.23 -14.86
C ARG A 52 2.10 -15.43 -15.80
N VAL A 53 2.29 -15.05 -17.05
CA VAL A 53 1.28 -15.19 -18.10
C VAL A 53 1.69 -16.30 -19.05
N LEU A 54 0.79 -17.26 -19.27
CA LEU A 54 1.02 -18.41 -20.14
C LEU A 54 1.20 -17.96 -21.59
N ALA A 55 2.31 -18.36 -22.23
CA ALA A 55 2.64 -17.95 -23.61
C ALA A 55 1.87 -18.76 -24.66
N HIS A 56 1.68 -20.07 -24.42
CA HIS A 56 1.02 -21.00 -25.31
C HIS A 56 -0.05 -21.81 -24.56
N PRO A 57 -1.09 -22.33 -25.25
CA PRO A 57 -2.06 -23.20 -24.62
C PRO A 57 -1.39 -24.51 -24.16
N VAL A 58 -1.85 -25.00 -23.02
CA VAL A 58 -1.42 -26.30 -22.49
C VAL A 58 -2.53 -27.31 -22.66
N HIS A 59 -2.18 -28.48 -23.16
CA HIS A 59 -3.09 -29.62 -23.35
C HIS A 59 -2.73 -30.74 -22.38
N ALA A 60 -3.73 -31.53 -22.00
CA ALA A 60 -3.52 -32.67 -21.12
C ALA A 60 -2.91 -33.83 -21.90
N ASP A 61 -1.80 -34.35 -21.38
CA ASP A 61 -1.20 -35.58 -21.91
C ASP A 61 -1.72 -36.86 -21.21
N VAL A 62 -2.49 -36.66 -20.13
CA VAL A 62 -3.08 -37.72 -19.30
C VAL A 62 -4.55 -37.43 -19.05
N ASP A 63 -5.29 -38.48 -18.68
CA ASP A 63 -6.67 -38.32 -18.18
C ASP A 63 -6.67 -37.96 -16.69
N VAL A 64 -7.66 -37.20 -16.22
CA VAL A 64 -7.89 -36.92 -14.82
C VAL A 64 -9.35 -37.27 -14.45
N PRO A 65 -9.57 -38.22 -13.56
CA PRO A 65 -8.59 -39.17 -13.02
C PRO A 65 -8.05 -40.11 -14.12
N GLY A 66 -6.86 -40.66 -13.93
CA GLY A 66 -6.20 -41.53 -14.89
C GLY A 66 -6.81 -42.95 -14.98
N PHE A 67 -7.74 -43.28 -14.09
CA PHE A 67 -8.45 -44.55 -14.00
C PHE A 67 -9.79 -44.34 -13.28
N ASP A 68 -10.71 -45.30 -13.47
CA ASP A 68 -11.98 -45.33 -12.73
C ASP A 68 -11.67 -45.55 -11.27
N ARG A 69 -12.11 -44.63 -10.39
CA ARG A 69 -11.80 -44.66 -8.95
C ARG A 69 -13.05 -44.64 -8.07
N ALA A 70 -13.00 -45.35 -6.96
CA ALA A 70 -14.05 -45.34 -5.96
C ALA A 70 -14.10 -43.99 -5.21
N ASN A 71 -15.31 -43.47 -4.96
CA ASN A 71 -15.56 -42.27 -4.21
C ASN A 71 -15.92 -42.53 -2.75
N VAL A 72 -16.01 -43.81 -2.35
CA VAL A 72 -16.40 -44.23 -0.99
C VAL A 72 -15.55 -45.41 -0.55
N ASP A 73 -15.45 -45.61 0.74
CA ASP A 73 -14.97 -46.84 1.33
C ASP A 73 -16.08 -47.89 1.31
N GLY A 74 -15.78 -49.08 0.82
CA GLY A 74 -16.77 -50.13 0.70
C GLY A 74 -16.37 -51.18 -0.31
N PHE A 75 -17.26 -51.54 -1.26
CA PHE A 75 -17.08 -52.66 -2.14
C PHE A 75 -17.35 -52.27 -3.57
N ALA A 76 -16.45 -52.65 -4.47
CA ALA A 76 -16.65 -52.59 -5.90
C ALA A 76 -17.47 -53.82 -6.33
N VAL A 77 -18.59 -53.59 -7.02
CA VAL A 77 -19.58 -54.61 -7.38
C VAL A 77 -20.09 -54.41 -8.79
N ARG A 78 -20.78 -55.42 -9.31
CA ARG A 78 -21.66 -55.26 -10.48
C ARG A 78 -23.02 -54.79 -9.95
N ALA A 79 -23.53 -53.67 -10.42
CA ALA A 79 -24.82 -53.10 -9.99
C ALA A 79 -25.96 -54.12 -10.13
N VAL A 80 -25.93 -54.93 -11.22
CA VAL A 80 -26.94 -55.94 -11.48
C VAL A 80 -27.05 -56.98 -10.35
N ASP A 81 -25.93 -57.35 -9.71
CA ASP A 81 -25.89 -58.37 -8.66
C ASP A 81 -26.47 -57.82 -7.34
N THR A 82 -26.59 -56.49 -7.24
CA THR A 82 -27.24 -55.83 -6.08
C THR A 82 -28.73 -55.53 -6.26
N ALA A 83 -29.28 -55.86 -7.43
CA ALA A 83 -30.65 -55.53 -7.79
C ALA A 83 -31.63 -56.10 -6.78
N GLY A 84 -32.53 -55.26 -6.24
CA GLY A 84 -33.52 -55.64 -5.23
C GLY A 84 -32.94 -55.80 -3.81
N ALA A 85 -31.67 -55.52 -3.54
CA ALA A 85 -31.10 -55.57 -2.22
C ALA A 85 -31.77 -54.54 -1.30
N SER A 86 -32.11 -54.98 -0.11
CA SER A 86 -32.68 -54.11 0.94
C SER A 86 -32.32 -54.69 2.33
N ALA A 87 -32.54 -53.93 3.40
CA ALA A 87 -32.30 -54.41 4.74
C ALA A 87 -33.10 -55.64 5.15
N ARG A 88 -34.26 -55.90 4.45
CA ARG A 88 -35.09 -57.07 4.68
C ARG A 88 -34.78 -58.23 3.72
N ALA A 89 -34.16 -57.96 2.61
CA ALA A 89 -33.80 -58.91 1.58
C ALA A 89 -32.37 -58.59 1.05
N PRO A 90 -31.34 -58.86 1.86
CA PRO A 90 -29.96 -58.58 1.48
C PRO A 90 -29.53 -59.50 0.32
N LYS A 91 -28.57 -59.05 -0.49
CA LYS A 91 -27.89 -59.88 -1.50
C LYS A 91 -26.52 -60.29 -0.97
N VAL A 92 -26.22 -61.57 -1.11
CA VAL A 92 -24.92 -62.12 -0.65
C VAL A 92 -23.97 -62.25 -1.84
N LEU A 93 -22.82 -61.65 -1.75
CA LEU A 93 -21.73 -61.75 -2.74
C LEU A 93 -20.47 -62.35 -2.08
N THR A 94 -19.71 -63.12 -2.88
CA THR A 94 -18.42 -63.67 -2.46
C THR A 94 -17.34 -62.59 -2.53
N LEU A 95 -16.54 -62.43 -1.47
CA LEU A 95 -15.44 -61.49 -1.47
C LEU A 95 -14.23 -62.05 -2.24
N ASN A 96 -13.72 -61.25 -3.16
CA ASN A 96 -12.43 -61.51 -3.76
C ASN A 96 -11.31 -61.35 -2.71
N GLY A 97 -10.22 -62.12 -2.82
CA GLY A 97 -9.10 -62.13 -1.87
C GLY A 97 -8.18 -60.90 -2.03
N GLU A 98 -8.73 -59.77 -2.51
CA GLU A 98 -7.98 -58.54 -2.79
C GLU A 98 -8.59 -57.36 -2.05
N VAL A 99 -7.73 -56.43 -1.58
CA VAL A 99 -8.10 -55.15 -0.95
C VAL A 99 -7.49 -54.02 -1.76
N LEU A 100 -8.35 -53.23 -2.38
CA LEU A 100 -7.93 -52.13 -3.28
C LEU A 100 -7.81 -50.79 -2.50
N THR A 101 -6.59 -50.42 -2.24
CA THR A 101 -6.25 -49.09 -1.66
C THR A 101 -5.66 -48.19 -2.74
N PRO A 102 -5.67 -46.87 -2.57
CA PRO A 102 -4.99 -45.94 -3.49
C PRO A 102 -3.54 -46.36 -3.75
N GLY A 103 -3.13 -46.36 -5.01
CA GLY A 103 -1.80 -46.76 -5.46
C GLY A 103 -1.68 -48.26 -5.84
N ASN A 104 -2.67 -49.09 -5.55
CA ASN A 104 -2.70 -50.49 -5.94
C ASN A 104 -3.57 -50.70 -7.21
N ALA A 105 -3.01 -51.36 -8.20
CA ALA A 105 -3.77 -51.76 -9.38
C ALA A 105 -4.52 -53.07 -9.08
N PRO A 106 -5.80 -53.24 -9.53
CA PRO A 106 -6.55 -54.46 -9.36
C PRO A 106 -5.94 -55.62 -10.15
N GLU A 107 -5.84 -56.78 -9.54
CA GLU A 107 -5.40 -58.02 -10.17
C GLU A 107 -6.58 -58.98 -10.43
N ILE A 108 -7.68 -58.85 -9.66
CA ILE A 108 -8.84 -59.72 -9.72
C ILE A 108 -10.03 -58.95 -10.32
N ALA A 109 -10.60 -59.50 -11.38
CA ALA A 109 -11.85 -58.94 -11.95
C ALA A 109 -13.07 -59.33 -11.08
N VAL A 110 -14.04 -58.42 -11.01
CA VAL A 110 -15.33 -58.68 -10.36
C VAL A 110 -16.19 -59.51 -11.35
N ALA A 111 -16.42 -60.77 -11.00
CA ALA A 111 -17.31 -61.70 -11.73
C ALA A 111 -18.74 -61.57 -11.20
N ALA A 112 -19.66 -62.37 -11.77
CA ALA A 112 -21.03 -62.47 -11.25
C ALA A 112 -21.01 -62.95 -9.79
N ASP A 113 -21.83 -62.36 -8.96
CA ASP A 113 -21.97 -62.66 -7.53
C ASP A 113 -20.68 -62.53 -6.72
N THR A 114 -19.71 -61.69 -7.20
CA THR A 114 -18.50 -61.34 -6.42
C THR A 114 -18.39 -59.86 -6.14
N ALA A 115 -17.60 -59.51 -5.12
CA ALA A 115 -17.30 -58.15 -4.73
C ALA A 115 -15.82 -58.01 -4.33
N THR A 116 -15.23 -56.85 -4.51
CA THR A 116 -13.88 -56.54 -4.05
C THR A 116 -13.90 -55.37 -3.05
N LEU A 117 -13.25 -55.55 -1.92
CA LEU A 117 -13.09 -54.48 -0.92
C LEU A 117 -12.24 -53.36 -1.52
N ILE A 118 -12.79 -52.14 -1.48
CA ILE A 118 -12.13 -50.96 -2.08
C ILE A 118 -12.23 -49.75 -1.16
N ALA A 119 -11.12 -49.08 -0.99
CA ALA A 119 -11.05 -47.78 -0.26
C ALA A 119 -11.34 -46.63 -1.22
N THR A 120 -11.75 -45.49 -0.65
CA THR A 120 -11.88 -44.20 -1.37
C THR A 120 -10.58 -43.88 -2.12
N GLY A 121 -10.68 -43.58 -3.42
CA GLY A 121 -9.54 -43.34 -4.30
C GLY A 121 -8.91 -44.60 -4.89
N GLY A 122 -9.35 -45.80 -4.49
CA GLY A 122 -8.93 -47.08 -5.08
C GLY A 122 -9.36 -47.24 -6.53
N MET A 123 -8.53 -47.90 -7.32
CA MET A 123 -8.83 -48.19 -8.72
C MET A 123 -9.93 -49.25 -8.82
N VAL A 124 -11.01 -48.94 -9.56
CA VAL A 124 -12.13 -49.86 -9.74
C VAL A 124 -11.70 -51.05 -10.63
N PRO A 125 -11.90 -52.30 -10.14
CA PRO A 125 -11.50 -53.49 -10.90
C PRO A 125 -12.39 -53.73 -12.13
N ARG A 126 -11.82 -54.35 -13.12
CA ARG A 126 -12.57 -54.77 -14.32
C ARG A 126 -13.79 -55.58 -13.92
N GLY A 127 -14.94 -55.30 -14.52
CA GLY A 127 -16.21 -55.99 -14.31
C GLY A 127 -17.09 -55.31 -13.23
N ALA A 128 -16.54 -54.53 -12.33
CA ALA A 128 -17.33 -53.67 -11.45
C ALA A 128 -17.82 -52.43 -12.20
N ASP A 129 -19.05 -52.03 -11.96
CA ASP A 129 -19.68 -50.82 -12.51
C ASP A 129 -20.39 -49.99 -11.46
N ALA A 130 -20.27 -50.36 -10.17
CA ALA A 130 -20.81 -49.58 -9.02
C ALA A 130 -19.98 -49.77 -7.76
N GLY A 131 -20.05 -48.80 -6.85
CA GLY A 131 -19.61 -48.89 -5.47
C GLY A 131 -20.78 -49.07 -4.51
N VAL A 132 -20.59 -49.84 -3.45
CA VAL A 132 -21.49 -49.93 -2.29
C VAL A 132 -20.74 -49.47 -1.05
N MET A 133 -21.28 -48.53 -0.30
CA MET A 133 -20.65 -48.03 0.92
C MET A 133 -20.64 -49.09 2.01
N VAL A 134 -19.58 -49.13 2.81
CA VAL A 134 -19.43 -50.09 3.92
C VAL A 134 -20.59 -50.06 4.91
N GLU A 135 -21.22 -48.90 5.14
CA GLU A 135 -22.38 -48.72 6.03
C GLU A 135 -23.62 -49.45 5.56
N HIS A 136 -23.66 -49.89 4.28
CA HIS A 136 -24.78 -50.63 3.72
C HIS A 136 -24.50 -52.12 3.54
N THR A 137 -23.47 -52.60 4.24
CA THR A 137 -22.98 -53.96 4.12
C THR A 137 -22.75 -54.61 5.46
N GLU A 138 -22.70 -55.95 5.48
CA GLU A 138 -22.23 -56.76 6.61
C GLU A 138 -21.40 -57.94 6.12
N THR A 139 -20.20 -58.07 6.68
CA THR A 139 -19.30 -59.18 6.31
C THR A 139 -19.60 -60.42 7.12
N CYS A 140 -19.68 -61.55 6.44
CA CYS A 140 -19.91 -62.84 7.06
C CYS A 140 -18.78 -63.80 6.72
N GLU A 141 -18.24 -64.51 7.71
CA GLU A 141 -17.27 -65.61 7.49
C GLU A 141 -18.03 -66.90 7.33
N ALA A 142 -17.82 -67.60 6.19
CA ALA A 142 -18.41 -68.88 5.93
C ALA A 142 -17.31 -69.93 5.65
N ALA A 143 -17.64 -71.23 5.82
CA ALA A 143 -16.70 -72.33 5.62
C ALA A 143 -16.11 -72.43 4.20
N GLY A 144 -16.53 -71.61 3.26
CA GLY A 144 -16.07 -71.54 1.85
C GLY A 144 -15.39 -70.24 1.45
N GLY A 145 -15.14 -69.30 2.39
CA GLY A 145 -14.57 -67.99 2.13
C GLY A 145 -15.41 -66.86 2.72
N SER A 146 -14.86 -65.62 2.74
CA SER A 146 -15.58 -64.48 3.24
C SER A 146 -16.65 -64.00 2.26
N THR A 147 -17.82 -63.68 2.77
CA THR A 147 -18.97 -63.15 1.98
C THR A 147 -19.41 -61.81 2.55
N ILE A 148 -20.16 -61.09 1.72
CA ILE A 148 -20.70 -59.79 2.12
C ILE A 148 -22.21 -59.75 1.83
N GLU A 149 -22.98 -59.32 2.80
CA GLU A 149 -24.38 -58.96 2.63
C GLU A 149 -24.51 -57.51 2.20
N ILE A 150 -25.11 -57.30 1.03
CA ILE A 150 -25.44 -55.96 0.53
C ILE A 150 -26.90 -55.67 0.88
N ARG A 151 -27.11 -54.62 1.67
CA ARG A 151 -28.42 -54.22 2.20
C ARG A 151 -29.06 -53.05 1.45
N ARG A 152 -28.39 -52.54 0.42
CA ARG A 152 -28.88 -51.48 -0.46
C ARG A 152 -28.39 -51.68 -1.89
N ALA A 153 -29.32 -51.67 -2.82
CA ALA A 153 -28.98 -51.79 -4.24
C ALA A 153 -28.18 -50.55 -4.72
N ALA A 154 -27.20 -50.77 -5.56
CA ALA A 154 -26.43 -49.73 -6.23
C ALA A 154 -26.84 -49.58 -7.68
N ALA A 155 -26.88 -48.39 -8.21
CA ALA A 155 -27.04 -48.13 -9.64
C ALA A 155 -25.68 -48.14 -10.34
N ALA A 156 -25.69 -48.53 -11.64
CA ALA A 156 -24.46 -48.43 -12.45
C ALA A 156 -23.90 -47.01 -12.46
N GLY A 157 -22.58 -46.86 -12.28
CA GLY A 157 -21.86 -45.60 -12.12
C GLY A 157 -21.92 -45.01 -10.73
N GLN A 158 -22.70 -45.58 -9.81
CA GLN A 158 -22.81 -45.04 -8.45
C GLN A 158 -21.47 -45.13 -7.71
N PHE A 159 -21.04 -44.04 -7.12
CA PHE A 159 -19.79 -43.89 -6.36
C PHE A 159 -18.50 -44.23 -7.15
N ILE A 160 -18.55 -44.07 -8.50
CA ILE A 160 -17.37 -44.18 -9.36
C ILE A 160 -17.12 -42.82 -10.01
N SER A 161 -15.88 -42.33 -9.93
CA SER A 161 -15.37 -41.27 -10.81
C SER A 161 -14.68 -41.96 -11.99
N PHE A 162 -15.25 -41.79 -13.17
CA PHE A 162 -14.70 -42.41 -14.39
C PHE A 162 -13.42 -41.73 -14.85
N ALA A 163 -12.51 -42.49 -15.43
CA ALA A 163 -11.31 -41.97 -16.07
C ALA A 163 -11.64 -40.86 -17.08
N GLY A 164 -10.88 -39.76 -17.02
CA GLY A 164 -11.07 -38.61 -17.91
C GLY A 164 -12.36 -37.78 -17.67
N SER A 165 -13.11 -38.06 -16.61
CA SER A 165 -14.38 -37.36 -16.34
C SER A 165 -14.22 -35.89 -15.89
N ASP A 166 -13.05 -35.49 -15.37
CA ASP A 166 -12.71 -34.11 -15.01
C ASP A 166 -11.95 -33.43 -16.16
N LEU A 167 -10.95 -34.14 -16.72
CA LEU A 167 -10.16 -33.71 -17.86
C LEU A 167 -9.67 -34.91 -18.66
N ALA A 168 -9.95 -34.94 -19.97
CA ALA A 168 -9.50 -36.03 -20.84
C ALA A 168 -8.23 -35.65 -21.61
N ARG A 169 -7.42 -36.62 -21.95
CA ARG A 169 -6.24 -36.45 -22.79
C ARG A 169 -6.58 -35.71 -24.09
N GLY A 170 -5.76 -34.70 -24.42
CA GLY A 170 -5.94 -33.84 -25.59
C GLY A 170 -6.81 -32.60 -25.32
N GLU A 171 -7.52 -32.55 -24.22
CA GLU A 171 -8.28 -31.36 -23.86
C GLU A 171 -7.36 -30.22 -23.45
N THR A 172 -7.84 -28.99 -23.65
CA THR A 172 -7.09 -27.78 -23.24
C THR A 172 -7.21 -27.57 -21.74
N VAL A 173 -6.09 -27.70 -21.02
CA VAL A 173 -5.97 -27.41 -19.58
C VAL A 173 -6.05 -25.93 -19.33
N LEU A 174 -5.19 -25.16 -20.01
CA LEU A 174 -5.10 -23.70 -19.88
C LEU A 174 -4.88 -23.09 -21.27
N ARG A 175 -5.39 -21.84 -21.41
CA ARG A 175 -5.25 -21.08 -22.65
C ARG A 175 -4.11 -20.08 -22.58
N ALA A 176 -3.49 -19.76 -23.71
CA ALA A 176 -2.53 -18.67 -23.81
C ALA A 176 -3.13 -17.35 -23.29
N GLY A 177 -2.31 -16.53 -22.64
CA GLY A 177 -2.71 -15.25 -22.07
C GLY A 177 -3.33 -15.32 -20.66
N GLN A 178 -3.55 -16.52 -20.10
CA GLN A 178 -4.01 -16.67 -18.72
C GLN A 178 -2.89 -16.36 -17.73
N VAL A 179 -3.24 -15.61 -16.67
CA VAL A 179 -2.36 -15.37 -15.53
C VAL A 179 -2.41 -16.59 -14.62
N LEU A 180 -1.25 -17.13 -14.28
CA LEU A 180 -1.12 -18.33 -13.46
C LEU A 180 -1.23 -17.97 -11.97
N THR A 181 -2.33 -18.37 -11.36
CA THR A 181 -2.55 -18.33 -9.91
C THR A 181 -2.28 -19.70 -9.30
N SER A 182 -2.46 -19.84 -7.98
CA SER A 182 -2.35 -21.15 -7.32
C SER A 182 -3.29 -22.21 -7.90
N ARG A 183 -4.45 -21.82 -8.44
CA ARG A 183 -5.43 -22.71 -9.06
C ARG A 183 -4.92 -23.28 -10.37
N GLU A 184 -4.41 -22.45 -11.26
CA GLU A 184 -3.84 -22.84 -12.53
C GLU A 184 -2.59 -23.70 -12.34
N ILE A 185 -1.74 -23.36 -11.36
CA ILE A 185 -0.57 -24.16 -10.98
C ILE A 185 -1.00 -25.54 -10.49
N GLY A 186 -2.07 -25.63 -9.68
CA GLY A 186 -2.63 -26.91 -9.22
C GLY A 186 -3.15 -27.77 -10.37
N MET A 187 -3.84 -27.18 -11.36
CA MET A 187 -4.30 -27.90 -12.56
C MET A 187 -3.12 -28.45 -13.37
N LEU A 188 -2.09 -27.64 -13.60
CA LEU A 188 -0.88 -28.07 -14.33
C LEU A 188 -0.19 -29.25 -13.63
N ALA A 189 -0.07 -29.16 -12.31
CA ALA A 189 0.52 -30.22 -11.48
C ALA A 189 -0.32 -31.51 -11.55
N ALA A 190 -1.67 -31.40 -11.54
CA ALA A 190 -2.57 -32.56 -11.61
C ALA A 190 -2.46 -33.34 -12.93
N VAL A 191 -2.06 -32.69 -14.02
CA VAL A 191 -1.78 -33.35 -15.33
C VAL A 191 -0.30 -33.69 -15.53
N GLY A 192 0.53 -33.59 -14.45
CA GLY A 192 1.94 -34.02 -14.48
C GLY A 192 2.92 -33.03 -15.10
N ILE A 193 2.51 -31.78 -15.35
CA ILE A 193 3.38 -30.74 -15.91
C ILE A 193 4.24 -30.17 -14.83
N ALA A 194 5.56 -30.18 -15.01
CA ALA A 194 6.55 -29.68 -14.07
C ALA A 194 7.05 -28.27 -14.41
N ALA A 195 6.97 -27.87 -15.67
CA ALA A 195 7.42 -26.56 -16.16
C ALA A 195 6.50 -26.09 -17.30
N VAL A 196 6.39 -24.75 -17.44
CA VAL A 196 5.52 -24.10 -18.42
C VAL A 196 6.23 -22.98 -19.15
N GLU A 197 5.80 -22.74 -20.39
CA GLU A 197 6.28 -21.59 -21.16
C GLU A 197 5.41 -20.38 -20.90
N VAL A 198 6.03 -19.32 -20.39
CA VAL A 198 5.39 -18.07 -19.97
C VAL A 198 6.03 -16.88 -20.66
N TRP A 199 5.31 -15.76 -20.76
CA TRP A 199 5.90 -14.53 -21.24
C TRP A 199 7.00 -14.06 -20.29
N ARG A 200 8.12 -13.62 -20.85
CA ARG A 200 9.29 -13.13 -20.11
C ARG A 200 8.96 -11.85 -19.36
N ARG A 201 9.41 -11.71 -18.13
CA ARG A 201 9.34 -10.46 -17.40
C ARG A 201 10.26 -9.42 -18.02
N PRO A 202 9.79 -8.17 -18.29
CA PRO A 202 10.65 -7.11 -18.75
C PRO A 202 11.65 -6.72 -17.65
N ARG A 203 12.90 -6.51 -18.03
CA ARG A 203 13.95 -6.03 -17.14
C ARG A 203 13.96 -4.52 -17.17
N VAL A 204 13.94 -3.89 -15.99
CA VAL A 204 13.83 -2.43 -15.82
C VAL A 204 15.06 -1.92 -15.07
N ALA A 205 15.94 -1.19 -15.76
CA ALA A 205 17.05 -0.49 -15.13
C ALA A 205 16.55 0.73 -14.38
N ILE A 206 17.02 0.94 -13.14
CA ILE A 206 16.69 2.09 -12.29
C ILE A 206 17.98 2.78 -11.90
N VAL A 207 18.08 4.07 -12.24
CA VAL A 207 19.21 4.96 -11.89
C VAL A 207 18.66 6.11 -11.07
N SER A 208 19.11 6.27 -9.83
CA SER A 208 18.86 7.48 -9.05
C SER A 208 19.94 8.52 -9.34
N THR A 209 19.58 9.80 -9.38
CA THR A 209 20.53 10.87 -9.68
C THR A 209 20.37 12.02 -8.69
N GLY A 210 21.51 12.56 -8.26
CA GLY A 210 21.61 13.70 -7.36
C GLY A 210 22.81 13.59 -6.44
N ASN A 211 23.56 14.67 -6.31
CA ASN A 211 24.70 14.73 -5.40
C ASN A 211 24.27 14.73 -3.92
N GLU A 212 23.00 15.03 -3.64
CA GLU A 212 22.39 15.00 -2.33
C GLU A 212 21.89 13.61 -1.91
N ILE A 213 21.90 12.63 -2.82
CA ILE A 213 21.30 11.31 -2.59
C ILE A 213 22.30 10.37 -1.90
N VAL A 214 21.81 9.68 -0.87
CA VAL A 214 22.56 8.67 -0.09
C VAL A 214 21.78 7.36 -0.06
N ALA A 215 22.47 6.24 -0.16
CA ALA A 215 21.85 4.93 -0.05
C ALA A 215 21.27 4.71 1.37
N PRO A 216 20.09 4.06 1.49
CA PRO A 216 19.55 3.69 2.78
C PRO A 216 20.54 2.83 3.58
N GLY A 217 20.73 3.17 4.87
CA GLY A 217 21.67 2.49 5.77
C GLY A 217 23.04 3.17 5.88
N GLU A 218 23.39 4.05 4.94
CA GLU A 218 24.62 4.84 5.03
C GLU A 218 24.43 6.08 5.94
N PRO A 219 25.52 6.59 6.57
CA PRO A 219 25.43 7.79 7.38
C PRO A 219 25.00 9.02 6.57
N ILE A 220 23.99 9.76 7.05
CA ILE A 220 23.48 10.95 6.39
C ILE A 220 24.17 12.21 6.93
N GLN A 221 24.56 13.12 6.04
CA GLN A 221 25.09 14.44 6.38
C GLN A 221 24.01 15.54 6.20
N PRO A 222 24.16 16.72 6.83
CA PRO A 222 23.27 17.83 6.58
C PRO A 222 23.16 18.20 5.10
N GLY A 223 21.93 18.35 4.61
CA GLY A 223 21.66 18.63 3.19
C GLY A 223 21.52 17.40 2.30
N MET A 224 21.80 16.19 2.82
CA MET A 224 21.60 14.94 2.10
C MET A 224 20.21 14.34 2.39
N VAL A 225 19.74 13.46 1.48
CA VAL A 225 18.48 12.71 1.62
C VAL A 225 18.70 11.25 1.21
N TYR A 226 17.98 10.34 1.85
CA TYR A 226 18.03 8.93 1.47
C TYR A 226 17.31 8.66 0.15
N ASP A 227 17.85 7.75 -0.65
CA ASP A 227 17.24 7.27 -1.89
C ASP A 227 16.00 6.43 -1.62
N SER A 228 14.88 7.08 -1.44
CA SER A 228 13.59 6.42 -1.35
C SER A 228 13.01 6.02 -2.72
N ASN A 229 13.40 6.74 -3.78
CA ASN A 229 12.84 6.53 -5.11
C ASN A 229 13.28 5.19 -5.70
N ALA A 230 14.56 4.83 -5.60
CA ALA A 230 15.02 3.52 -6.08
C ALA A 230 14.28 2.38 -5.41
N ALA A 231 14.07 2.45 -4.08
CA ALA A 231 13.36 1.42 -3.34
C ALA A 231 11.90 1.31 -3.76
N ILE A 232 11.18 2.45 -3.85
CA ILE A 232 9.78 2.50 -4.28
C ILE A 232 9.62 1.98 -5.70
N LEU A 233 10.47 2.47 -6.63
CA LEU A 233 10.37 2.10 -8.04
C LEU A 233 10.74 0.63 -8.26
N ALA A 234 11.74 0.09 -7.55
CA ALA A 234 12.09 -1.33 -7.65
C ALA A 234 10.92 -2.23 -7.21
N ALA A 235 10.30 -1.92 -6.06
CA ALA A 235 9.13 -2.64 -5.59
C ALA A 235 7.95 -2.53 -6.59
N ALA A 236 7.67 -1.33 -7.08
CA ALA A 236 6.57 -1.10 -8.02
C ALA A 236 6.79 -1.76 -9.40
N VAL A 237 8.03 -1.91 -9.85
CA VAL A 237 8.38 -2.70 -11.04
C VAL A 237 8.02 -4.18 -10.85
N GLU A 238 8.37 -4.76 -9.71
CA GLU A 238 8.03 -6.17 -9.41
C GLU A 238 6.50 -6.36 -9.29
N GLU A 239 5.79 -5.45 -8.63
CA GLU A 239 4.32 -5.45 -8.56
C GLU A 239 3.67 -5.35 -9.93
N ALA A 240 4.25 -4.57 -10.85
CA ALA A 240 3.78 -4.43 -12.22
C ALA A 240 4.08 -5.64 -13.11
N GLY A 241 4.86 -6.62 -12.63
CA GLY A 241 5.23 -7.84 -13.34
C GLY A 241 6.55 -7.75 -14.11
N GLY A 242 7.39 -6.75 -13.83
CA GLY A 242 8.75 -6.62 -14.33
C GLY A 242 9.79 -7.29 -13.42
N THR A 243 11.05 -7.09 -13.73
CA THR A 243 12.21 -7.40 -12.87
C THR A 243 13.07 -6.15 -12.75
N ALA A 244 13.19 -5.63 -11.54
CA ALA A 244 13.97 -4.44 -11.26
C ALA A 244 15.48 -4.72 -11.29
N GLN A 245 16.23 -3.84 -11.92
CA GLN A 245 17.69 -3.86 -11.93
C GLN A 245 18.21 -2.47 -11.51
N PRO A 246 18.38 -2.20 -10.19
CA PRO A 246 18.99 -0.97 -9.74
C PRO A 246 20.44 -0.89 -10.21
N LEU A 247 20.80 0.22 -10.86
CA LEU A 247 22.17 0.50 -11.34
C LEU A 247 22.93 1.45 -10.39
N GLY A 248 22.30 1.84 -9.28
CA GLY A 248 22.89 2.68 -8.24
C GLY A 248 22.59 4.16 -8.40
N ILE A 249 23.35 4.98 -7.66
CA ILE A 249 23.20 6.43 -7.60
C ILE A 249 24.28 7.06 -8.48
N GLY A 250 23.85 7.77 -9.53
CA GLY A 250 24.74 8.55 -10.39
C GLY A 250 24.90 9.98 -9.84
N PRO A 251 26.12 10.53 -9.80
CA PRO A 251 26.33 11.94 -9.51
C PRO A 251 25.72 12.80 -10.63
N ASP A 252 25.58 14.09 -10.35
CA ASP A 252 25.18 15.08 -11.34
C ASP A 252 26.32 15.36 -12.32
N ASP A 253 26.61 14.37 -13.17
CA ASP A 253 27.61 14.38 -14.22
C ASP A 253 27.05 13.72 -15.48
N GLU A 254 26.99 14.47 -16.58
CA GLU A 254 26.36 14.03 -17.83
C GLU A 254 27.06 12.79 -18.43
N ILE A 255 28.40 12.68 -18.32
CA ILE A 255 29.16 11.56 -18.87
C ILE A 255 28.86 10.28 -18.07
N VAL A 256 28.80 10.40 -16.73
CA VAL A 256 28.50 9.26 -15.85
C VAL A 256 27.08 8.80 -16.07
N LEU A 257 26.12 9.73 -16.12
CA LEU A 257 24.72 9.41 -16.37
C LEU A 257 24.49 8.76 -17.73
N SER A 258 25.11 9.27 -18.79
CA SER A 258 25.06 8.65 -20.13
C SER A 258 25.58 7.22 -20.12
N ARG A 259 26.69 6.93 -19.44
CA ARG A 259 27.22 5.57 -19.31
C ARG A 259 26.27 4.63 -18.56
N LEU A 260 25.62 5.11 -17.50
CA LEU A 260 24.63 4.32 -16.74
C LEU A 260 23.40 4.01 -17.60
N VAL A 261 22.93 4.97 -18.39
CA VAL A 261 21.82 4.77 -19.34
C VAL A 261 22.20 3.77 -20.42
N ASP A 262 23.38 3.88 -21.01
CA ASP A 262 23.88 2.94 -22.02
C ASP A 262 24.01 1.52 -21.45
N ALA A 263 24.51 1.37 -20.22
CA ALA A 263 24.58 0.10 -19.53
C ALA A 263 23.17 -0.49 -19.27
N GLY A 264 22.21 0.36 -18.89
CA GLY A 264 20.80 -0.01 -18.76
C GLY A 264 20.20 -0.47 -20.08
N LEU A 265 20.42 0.27 -21.17
CA LEU A 265 19.93 -0.08 -22.51
C LEU A 265 20.54 -1.38 -23.05
N ALA A 266 21.78 -1.67 -22.69
CA ALA A 266 22.45 -2.91 -23.12
C ALA A 266 21.86 -4.15 -22.44
N THR A 267 21.39 -4.04 -21.19
CA THR A 267 21.00 -5.21 -20.36
C THR A 267 19.51 -5.28 -20.04
N CYS A 268 18.77 -4.19 -20.21
CA CYS A 268 17.37 -4.08 -19.83
C CYS A 268 16.48 -3.69 -21.00
N ASP A 269 15.16 -3.83 -20.80
CA ASP A 269 14.13 -3.52 -21.79
C ASP A 269 13.58 -2.09 -21.59
N ILE A 270 13.69 -1.57 -20.37
CA ILE A 270 13.24 -0.24 -19.97
C ILE A 270 14.35 0.39 -19.13
N VAL A 271 14.58 1.70 -19.27
CA VAL A 271 15.49 2.46 -18.41
C VAL A 271 14.74 3.59 -17.74
N ILE A 272 14.88 3.71 -16.43
CA ILE A 272 14.29 4.76 -15.61
C ILE A 272 15.41 5.53 -14.93
N LEU A 273 15.38 6.86 -15.08
CA LEU A 273 16.16 7.79 -14.28
C LEU A 273 15.24 8.49 -13.31
N SER A 274 15.61 8.60 -12.05
CA SER A 274 14.85 9.28 -11.02
C SER A 274 15.67 10.42 -10.42
N GLY A 275 15.27 11.66 -10.67
CA GLY A 275 15.97 12.88 -10.27
C GLY A 275 16.39 13.73 -11.47
N GLY A 276 17.20 14.77 -11.22
CA GLY A 276 17.79 15.62 -12.27
C GLY A 276 16.79 16.38 -13.16
N THR A 277 15.54 16.58 -12.68
CA THR A 277 14.47 17.26 -13.43
C THR A 277 14.15 18.67 -12.90
N SER A 278 15.03 19.23 -12.05
CA SER A 278 14.83 20.55 -11.46
C SER A 278 15.19 21.64 -12.48
N LYS A 279 14.44 22.76 -12.44
CA LYS A 279 14.68 23.97 -13.24
C LYS A 279 15.98 24.68 -12.83
N GLY A 280 17.12 24.08 -13.03
CA GLY A 280 18.42 24.67 -12.70
C GLY A 280 19.50 24.14 -13.61
N ALA A 281 20.75 24.56 -13.38
CA ALA A 281 21.93 24.05 -14.06
C ALA A 281 22.16 22.52 -13.93
N GLY A 282 21.26 21.83 -13.19
CA GLY A 282 21.27 20.41 -12.89
C GLY A 282 20.27 19.53 -13.65
N ASP A 283 19.64 19.97 -14.75
CA ASP A 283 18.81 19.08 -15.59
C ASP A 283 19.67 18.21 -16.51
N LEU A 284 20.55 17.41 -15.91
CA LEU A 284 21.52 16.57 -16.60
C LEU A 284 20.89 15.29 -17.15
N CYS A 285 19.80 14.81 -16.51
CA CYS A 285 19.09 13.61 -16.99
C CYS A 285 18.47 13.85 -18.37
N TYR A 286 17.88 15.02 -18.59
CA TYR A 286 17.37 15.41 -19.90
C TYR A 286 18.49 15.44 -20.94
N ARG A 287 19.66 15.99 -20.62
CA ARG A 287 20.80 16.05 -21.54
C ARG A 287 21.32 14.66 -21.88
N ALA A 288 21.40 13.76 -20.91
CA ALA A 288 21.82 12.37 -21.14
C ALA A 288 20.94 11.65 -22.16
N VAL A 289 19.63 11.99 -22.21
CA VAL A 289 18.69 11.39 -23.17
C VAL A 289 18.47 12.23 -24.43
N ALA A 290 18.90 13.48 -24.46
CA ALA A 290 18.75 14.39 -25.62
C ALA A 290 19.54 13.95 -26.84
N SER A 291 20.61 13.16 -26.65
CA SER A 291 21.44 12.58 -27.73
C SER A 291 20.75 11.43 -28.46
N PHE A 292 19.66 10.86 -27.92
CA PHE A 292 19.01 9.72 -28.53
C PHE A 292 18.25 10.10 -29.80
N ASN A 293 18.34 9.21 -30.77
CA ASN A 293 17.62 9.28 -32.04
C ASN A 293 16.72 8.03 -32.13
N ASP A 294 15.74 8.03 -32.99
CA ASP A 294 14.86 6.89 -33.24
C ASP A 294 13.82 6.59 -32.10
N PRO A 295 12.89 7.51 -31.84
CA PRO A 295 12.84 8.91 -32.28
C PRO A 295 13.56 9.88 -31.31
N GLY A 296 14.08 9.42 -30.15
CA GLY A 296 14.59 10.24 -29.07
C GLY A 296 13.51 10.70 -28.11
N ILE A 297 13.56 11.95 -27.65
CA ILE A 297 12.57 12.53 -26.73
C ILE A 297 11.24 12.74 -27.47
N VAL A 298 10.16 12.16 -26.95
CA VAL A 298 8.79 12.28 -27.50
C VAL A 298 7.89 13.15 -26.65
N VAL A 299 8.19 13.30 -25.36
CA VAL A 299 7.48 14.19 -24.42
C VAL A 299 8.49 14.81 -23.46
N HIS A 300 8.43 16.14 -23.31
CA HIS A 300 9.22 16.85 -22.31
C HIS A 300 8.30 17.84 -21.56
N GLY A 301 7.74 17.37 -20.44
CA GLY A 301 6.76 18.07 -19.63
C GLY A 301 5.33 17.62 -19.88
N VAL A 302 4.63 17.34 -18.79
CA VAL A 302 3.20 16.95 -18.81
C VAL A 302 2.40 17.87 -17.89
N ALA A 303 1.20 18.24 -18.30
CA ALA A 303 0.30 19.12 -17.52
C ALA A 303 -0.32 18.39 -16.32
N LEU A 304 0.55 17.83 -15.45
CA LEU A 304 0.20 17.08 -14.25
C LEU A 304 0.65 17.80 -12.98
N LYS A 305 -0.01 17.50 -11.88
CA LYS A 305 0.36 17.86 -10.54
C LYS A 305 0.02 16.70 -9.58
N PRO A 306 1.01 16.07 -8.92
CA PRO A 306 2.45 16.24 -9.16
C PRO A 306 2.89 15.60 -10.49
N GLY A 307 4.10 15.91 -11.00
CA GLY A 307 4.71 15.20 -12.12
C GLY A 307 5.01 16.04 -13.39
N LYS A 308 4.85 17.38 -13.34
CA LYS A 308 5.09 18.24 -14.51
C LYS A 308 6.42 17.98 -15.25
N PRO A 309 7.57 17.79 -14.56
CA PRO A 309 8.86 17.68 -15.24
C PRO A 309 9.19 16.25 -15.76
N LEU A 310 8.18 15.46 -16.10
CA LEU A 310 8.39 14.16 -16.72
C LEU A 310 8.98 14.30 -18.11
N CYS A 311 10.00 13.45 -18.43
CA CYS A 311 10.47 13.29 -19.80
C CYS A 311 10.33 11.84 -20.26
N LEU A 312 9.74 11.63 -21.43
CA LEU A 312 9.58 10.34 -22.08
C LEU A 312 10.38 10.31 -23.36
N ALA A 313 11.27 9.35 -23.47
CA ALA A 313 12.09 9.11 -24.66
C ALA A 313 11.99 7.64 -25.11
N VAL A 314 12.28 7.41 -26.37
CA VAL A 314 12.38 6.06 -26.95
C VAL A 314 13.62 5.99 -27.81
N THR A 315 14.39 4.91 -27.69
CA THR A 315 15.53 4.64 -28.56
C THR A 315 15.58 3.15 -28.89
N GLY A 316 15.68 2.80 -30.17
CA GLY A 316 15.64 1.39 -30.61
C GLY A 316 14.39 0.63 -30.14
N SER A 317 13.24 1.28 -30.06
CA SER A 317 11.98 0.76 -29.48
C SER A 317 12.03 0.45 -27.98
N LYS A 318 13.08 0.85 -27.25
CA LYS A 318 13.17 0.75 -25.79
C LYS A 318 12.77 2.08 -25.14
N PRO A 319 11.89 2.07 -24.16
CA PRO A 319 11.53 3.27 -23.40
C PRO A 319 12.64 3.69 -22.45
N VAL A 320 12.91 5.00 -22.43
CA VAL A 320 13.77 5.67 -21.46
C VAL A 320 12.95 6.76 -20.80
N VAL A 321 12.80 6.70 -19.49
CA VAL A 321 11.87 7.57 -18.76
C VAL A 321 12.64 8.33 -17.68
N VAL A 322 12.57 9.66 -17.71
CA VAL A 322 13.13 10.51 -16.65
C VAL A 322 11.99 10.96 -15.74
N LEU A 323 11.94 10.36 -14.56
CA LEU A 323 10.94 10.66 -13.55
C LEU A 323 11.38 11.83 -12.66
N PRO A 324 10.41 12.63 -12.14
CA PRO A 324 10.72 13.68 -11.18
C PRO A 324 11.44 13.16 -9.94
N GLY A 325 12.34 13.97 -9.34
CA GLY A 325 13.09 13.59 -8.15
C GLY A 325 12.24 13.46 -6.86
N PHE A 326 11.11 14.16 -6.76
CA PHE A 326 10.24 14.02 -5.59
C PHE A 326 9.45 12.71 -5.60
N PRO A 327 9.43 11.94 -4.48
CA PRO A 327 8.88 10.58 -4.42
C PRO A 327 7.44 10.47 -4.93
N THR A 328 6.55 11.34 -4.46
CA THR A 328 5.14 11.31 -4.90
C THR A 328 5.00 11.59 -6.39
N SER A 329 5.81 12.51 -6.94
CA SER A 329 5.79 12.80 -8.37
C SER A 329 6.32 11.62 -9.19
N ALA A 330 7.41 11.00 -8.73
CA ALA A 330 8.02 9.85 -9.38
C ALA A 330 7.02 8.68 -9.46
N ILE A 331 6.38 8.32 -8.35
CA ILE A 331 5.50 7.17 -8.32
C ILE A 331 4.20 7.37 -9.13
N PHE A 332 3.59 8.58 -9.09
CA PHE A 332 2.42 8.86 -9.93
C PHE A 332 2.74 8.80 -11.42
N THR A 333 3.84 9.41 -11.84
CA THR A 333 4.25 9.37 -13.26
C THR A 333 4.70 7.97 -13.68
N PHE A 334 5.28 7.19 -12.79
CA PHE A 334 5.60 5.79 -13.02
C PHE A 334 4.32 4.96 -13.27
N HIS A 335 3.33 5.07 -12.38
CA HIS A 335 2.07 4.34 -12.56
C HIS A 335 1.31 4.75 -13.81
N GLU A 336 1.29 6.04 -14.14
CA GLU A 336 0.59 6.55 -15.30
C GLU A 336 1.23 6.12 -16.63
N PHE A 337 2.57 6.16 -16.74
CA PHE A 337 3.25 6.01 -18.02
C PHE A 337 4.11 4.74 -18.15
N VAL A 338 4.63 4.18 -17.04
CA VAL A 338 5.58 3.06 -17.09
C VAL A 338 4.90 1.73 -16.80
N VAL A 339 4.01 1.67 -15.81
CA VAL A 339 3.28 0.44 -15.46
C VAL A 339 2.54 -0.15 -16.66
N PRO A 340 1.80 0.61 -17.49
CA PRO A 340 1.14 0.05 -18.67
C PRO A 340 2.11 -0.60 -19.66
N VAL A 341 3.32 -0.04 -19.80
CA VAL A 341 4.37 -0.58 -20.68
C VAL A 341 4.95 -1.87 -20.11
N ILE A 342 5.28 -1.90 -18.80
CA ILE A 342 5.77 -3.11 -18.13
C ILE A 342 4.76 -4.24 -18.27
N ARG A 343 3.48 -3.98 -17.99
CA ARG A 343 2.42 -4.99 -18.08
C ARG A 343 2.24 -5.52 -19.50
N ALA A 344 2.25 -4.63 -20.50
CA ALA A 344 2.17 -5.03 -21.90
C ALA A 344 3.36 -5.92 -22.32
N PHE A 345 4.57 -5.58 -21.89
CA PHE A 345 5.78 -6.34 -22.16
C PHE A 345 5.80 -7.70 -21.44
N ALA A 346 5.19 -7.79 -20.26
CA ALA A 346 4.99 -9.05 -19.53
C ALA A 346 3.79 -9.87 -20.00
N GLY A 347 3.01 -9.37 -20.95
CA GLY A 347 1.77 -10.03 -21.41
C GLY A 347 0.62 -9.96 -20.42
N LEU A 348 0.74 -9.17 -19.35
CA LEU A 348 -0.30 -8.98 -18.35
C LEU A 348 -1.46 -8.12 -18.89
N PRO A 349 -2.69 -8.39 -18.49
CA PRO A 349 -3.82 -7.53 -18.83
C PRO A 349 -3.61 -6.11 -18.31
N ALA A 350 -4.23 -5.13 -18.98
CA ALA A 350 -4.25 -3.76 -18.45
C ALA A 350 -4.82 -3.75 -17.04
N GLU A 351 -4.23 -2.92 -16.19
CA GLU A 351 -4.72 -2.77 -14.82
C GLU A 351 -6.08 -2.08 -14.83
N GLN A 352 -7.06 -2.70 -14.23
CA GLN A 352 -8.36 -2.06 -13.99
C GLN A 352 -8.32 -1.47 -12.60
N ALA A 353 -8.14 -0.15 -12.51
CA ALA A 353 -8.20 0.54 -11.25
C ALA A 353 -9.62 0.44 -10.68
N GLU A 354 -9.75 -0.09 -9.48
CA GLU A 354 -11.00 -0.08 -8.75
C GLU A 354 -11.33 1.36 -8.36
N ARG A 355 -12.59 1.77 -8.56
CA ARG A 355 -13.06 3.10 -8.25
C ARG A 355 -14.20 3.04 -7.26
N LEU A 356 -14.15 3.89 -6.24
CA LEU A 356 -15.17 4.00 -5.23
C LEU A 356 -15.75 5.41 -5.19
N PRO A 357 -17.09 5.55 -5.12
CA PRO A 357 -17.72 6.84 -4.91
C PRO A 357 -17.48 7.31 -3.48
N ALA A 358 -17.14 8.59 -3.32
CA ALA A 358 -16.94 9.22 -2.03
C ALA A 358 -17.33 10.71 -2.09
N THR A 359 -17.37 11.37 -0.93
CA THR A 359 -17.64 12.80 -0.82
C THR A 359 -16.42 13.51 -0.23
N LEU A 360 -16.05 14.66 -0.79
CA LEU A 360 -15.00 15.50 -0.20
C LEU A 360 -15.52 16.18 1.06
N PRO A 361 -14.95 15.92 2.26
CA PRO A 361 -15.40 16.56 3.50
C PRO A 361 -14.90 18.00 3.66
N LEU A 362 -13.87 18.36 2.92
CA LEU A 362 -13.19 19.65 3.00
C LEU A 362 -13.07 20.27 1.63
N ARG A 363 -13.11 21.63 1.58
CA ARG A 363 -12.80 22.39 0.37
C ARG A 363 -11.35 22.12 -0.06
N VAL A 364 -11.17 21.86 -1.35
CA VAL A 364 -9.86 21.63 -1.96
C VAL A 364 -9.57 22.77 -2.94
N THR A 365 -8.35 23.34 -2.85
CA THR A 365 -7.84 24.29 -3.85
C THR A 365 -6.87 23.58 -4.78
N SER A 366 -6.95 23.82 -6.07
CA SER A 366 -6.07 23.31 -7.11
C SER A 366 -5.45 24.43 -7.94
N GLU A 367 -4.44 24.11 -8.73
CA GLU A 367 -3.84 25.05 -9.68
C GLU A 367 -4.46 24.86 -11.05
N ARG A 368 -4.93 25.97 -11.64
CA ARG A 368 -5.46 25.97 -13.00
C ARG A 368 -4.39 25.61 -14.03
N GLY A 369 -4.79 24.90 -15.06
CA GLY A 369 -3.90 24.53 -16.19
C GLY A 369 -3.19 23.18 -16.03
N ARG A 370 -3.44 22.46 -14.92
CA ARG A 370 -2.89 21.11 -14.69
C ARG A 370 -3.95 20.16 -14.12
N THR A 371 -3.92 18.92 -14.57
CA THR A 371 -4.67 17.85 -13.90
C THR A 371 -3.97 17.50 -12.59
N GLU A 372 -4.67 17.62 -11.45
CA GLU A 372 -4.09 17.29 -10.14
C GLU A 372 -4.56 15.91 -9.69
N TYR A 373 -3.60 15.04 -9.39
CA TYR A 373 -3.82 13.79 -8.65
C TYR A 373 -3.69 14.08 -7.16
N LEU A 374 -4.83 14.10 -6.46
CA LEU A 374 -4.88 14.41 -5.04
C LEU A 374 -5.08 13.11 -4.25
N MET A 375 -4.07 12.73 -3.48
CA MET A 375 -4.15 11.57 -2.60
C MET A 375 -5.17 11.78 -1.50
N VAL A 376 -5.95 10.74 -1.22
CA VAL A 376 -7.01 10.76 -0.23
C VAL A 376 -6.98 9.51 0.65
N SER A 377 -7.42 9.68 1.89
CA SER A 377 -7.76 8.60 2.80
C SER A 377 -9.26 8.44 2.90
N LEU A 378 -9.76 7.22 2.78
CA LEU A 378 -11.17 6.90 2.86
C LEU A 378 -11.59 6.61 4.30
N VAL A 379 -12.66 7.25 4.73
CA VAL A 379 -13.30 6.96 6.02
C VAL A 379 -14.81 6.82 5.83
N ARG A 380 -15.48 6.13 6.75
CA ARG A 380 -16.96 6.04 6.72
C ARG A 380 -17.57 7.42 6.99
N GLY A 381 -18.51 7.84 6.16
CA GLY A 381 -19.31 9.03 6.36
C GLY A 381 -20.26 8.94 7.58
N ALA A 382 -20.96 10.03 7.86
CA ALA A 382 -21.86 10.13 9.03
C ALA A 382 -23.11 9.27 8.91
N GLU A 383 -23.68 9.11 7.73
CA GLU A 383 -24.94 8.44 7.46
C GLU A 383 -24.74 7.32 6.43
N GLY A 384 -25.08 6.09 6.84
CA GLY A 384 -25.13 4.92 5.95
C GLY A 384 -23.76 4.43 5.45
N ASP A 385 -23.76 3.82 4.25
CA ASP A 385 -22.56 3.20 3.63
C ASP A 385 -21.70 4.19 2.85
N GLY A 386 -21.94 5.51 2.95
CA GLY A 386 -21.19 6.54 2.24
C GLY A 386 -19.74 6.67 2.72
N LEU A 387 -18.83 6.96 1.79
CA LEU A 387 -17.41 7.21 2.08
C LEU A 387 -17.10 8.70 2.01
N ALA A 388 -16.23 9.17 2.91
CA ALA A 388 -15.62 10.49 2.84
C ALA A 388 -14.15 10.36 2.43
N ALA A 389 -13.75 11.14 1.42
CA ALA A 389 -12.38 11.17 0.89
C ALA A 389 -11.62 12.35 1.49
N TYR A 390 -10.84 12.08 2.54
CA TYR A 390 -10.01 13.09 3.19
C TYR A 390 -8.74 13.36 2.39
N PRO A 391 -8.49 14.60 1.95
CA PRO A 391 -7.25 14.96 1.28
C PRO A 391 -6.05 14.76 2.22
N ASN A 392 -5.05 14.02 1.75
CA ASN A 392 -3.79 13.89 2.46
C ASN A 392 -2.94 15.15 2.31
N ALA A 393 -1.82 15.23 3.05
CA ALA A 393 -0.94 16.40 2.98
C ALA A 393 -0.51 16.68 1.54
N LYS A 394 -0.66 17.94 1.10
CA LYS A 394 -0.18 18.38 -0.23
C LYS A 394 1.33 18.53 -0.20
N GLY A 395 1.99 18.01 -1.20
CA GLY A 395 3.42 18.17 -1.40
C GLY A 395 4.03 16.96 -2.11
N SER A 396 4.78 17.21 -3.16
CA SER A 396 5.44 16.16 -3.96
C SER A 396 6.53 15.38 -3.20
N GLY A 397 7.05 15.94 -2.10
CA GLY A 397 8.06 15.31 -1.25
C GLY A 397 7.51 14.53 -0.05
N ALA A 398 6.20 14.41 0.11
CA ALA A 398 5.58 13.75 1.26
C ALA A 398 5.52 12.22 1.09
N VAL A 399 6.58 11.52 1.46
CA VAL A 399 6.67 10.04 1.37
C VAL A 399 5.56 9.36 2.17
N THR A 400 5.30 9.84 3.41
CA THR A 400 4.28 9.27 4.29
C THR A 400 2.85 9.45 3.75
N ALA A 401 2.60 10.51 2.99
CA ALA A 401 1.28 10.74 2.41
C ALA A 401 0.91 9.68 1.38
N PHE A 402 1.89 9.15 0.64
CA PHE A 402 1.65 8.07 -0.32
C PHE A 402 1.34 6.74 0.39
N SER A 403 2.13 6.36 1.40
CA SER A 403 1.93 5.11 2.12
C SER A 403 0.62 5.06 2.94
N GLN A 404 0.07 6.22 3.31
CA GLN A 404 -1.16 6.33 4.09
C GLN A 404 -2.40 6.57 3.23
N ALA A 405 -2.25 6.80 1.93
CA ALA A 405 -3.37 7.02 1.03
C ALA A 405 -4.06 5.69 0.67
N ASP A 406 -5.39 5.68 0.67
CA ASP A 406 -6.16 4.56 0.11
C ASP A 406 -6.33 4.69 -1.40
N GLY A 407 -6.19 5.90 -1.93
CA GLY A 407 -6.35 6.18 -3.33
C GLY A 407 -6.12 7.66 -3.66
N PHE A 408 -6.52 8.04 -4.83
CA PHE A 408 -6.46 9.43 -5.27
C PHE A 408 -7.69 9.82 -6.08
N ILE A 409 -7.97 11.11 -6.08
CA ILE A 409 -8.97 11.71 -6.96
C ILE A 409 -8.27 12.53 -8.04
N VAL A 410 -8.91 12.61 -9.22
CA VAL A 410 -8.42 13.37 -10.35
C VAL A 410 -9.18 14.69 -10.41
N LEU A 411 -8.50 15.80 -10.15
CA LEU A 411 -9.04 17.13 -10.30
C LEU A 411 -8.72 17.66 -11.70
N PRO A 412 -9.72 18.06 -12.48
CA PRO A 412 -9.51 18.51 -13.87
C PRO A 412 -8.71 19.82 -13.91
N GLN A 413 -8.01 20.06 -15.01
CA GLN A 413 -7.08 21.19 -15.20
C GLN A 413 -7.72 22.59 -15.10
N TYR A 414 -9.05 22.68 -15.17
CA TYR A 414 -9.78 23.94 -15.01
C TYR A 414 -10.31 24.16 -13.59
N ALA A 415 -10.18 23.18 -12.69
CA ALA A 415 -10.62 23.30 -11.32
C ALA A 415 -9.63 24.14 -10.50
N GLU A 416 -10.14 25.20 -9.87
CA GLU A 416 -9.36 26.01 -8.91
C GLU A 416 -9.81 25.75 -7.48
N ASN A 417 -11.10 25.55 -7.30
CA ASN A 417 -11.71 25.29 -6.01
C ASN A 417 -12.79 24.23 -6.15
N VAL A 418 -12.64 23.16 -5.39
CA VAL A 418 -13.65 22.12 -5.25
C VAL A 418 -14.30 22.26 -3.88
N PRO A 419 -15.59 22.56 -3.78
CA PRO A 419 -16.28 22.76 -2.51
C PRO A 419 -16.29 21.48 -1.63
N ALA A 420 -16.40 21.67 -0.33
CA ALA A 420 -16.79 20.58 0.57
C ALA A 420 -18.17 20.05 0.18
N GLY A 421 -18.42 18.75 0.36
CA GLY A 421 -19.66 18.10 -0.06
C GLY A 421 -19.68 17.64 -1.52
N THR A 422 -18.65 17.92 -2.31
CA THR A 422 -18.60 17.50 -3.73
C THR A 422 -18.42 15.98 -3.83
N PRO A 423 -19.31 15.28 -4.59
CA PRO A 423 -19.12 13.88 -4.93
C PRO A 423 -17.87 13.69 -5.80
N VAL A 424 -17.09 12.67 -5.51
CA VAL A 424 -15.85 12.34 -6.24
C VAL A 424 -15.73 10.84 -6.44
N GLU A 425 -15.01 10.43 -7.48
CA GLU A 425 -14.56 9.06 -7.66
C GLU A 425 -13.13 8.92 -7.16
N VAL A 426 -12.90 8.01 -6.22
CA VAL A 426 -11.58 7.67 -5.71
C VAL A 426 -11.06 6.46 -6.45
N GLN A 427 -9.97 6.62 -7.16
CA GLN A 427 -9.21 5.52 -7.74
C GLN A 427 -8.32 4.93 -6.67
N LEU A 428 -8.50 3.65 -6.35
CA LEU A 428 -7.77 2.99 -5.28
C LEU A 428 -6.31 2.73 -5.64
N ILE A 429 -5.46 2.77 -4.62
CA ILE A 429 -4.09 2.29 -4.63
C ILE A 429 -4.10 0.98 -3.84
N GLY A 430 -4.13 -0.15 -4.54
CA GLY A 430 -4.32 -1.46 -3.92
C GLY A 430 -5.77 -1.70 -3.46
N ARG A 431 -5.94 -2.37 -2.31
CA ARG A 431 -7.26 -2.67 -1.74
C ARG A 431 -7.64 -1.64 -0.68
N ALA A 432 -8.84 -1.09 -0.76
CA ALA A 432 -9.36 -0.23 0.30
C ALA A 432 -9.50 -1.00 1.61
N HIS A 433 -8.90 -0.48 2.68
CA HIS A 433 -9.05 -1.02 4.02
C HIS A 433 -9.74 0.00 4.92
N LEU A 434 -11.00 -0.25 5.24
CA LEU A 434 -11.74 0.57 6.19
C LEU A 434 -11.36 0.14 7.62
N ALA A 435 -10.66 1.01 8.34
CA ALA A 435 -10.19 0.73 9.69
C ALA A 435 -11.34 0.53 10.70
N ASP A 436 -11.08 -0.26 11.74
CA ASP A 436 -12.00 -0.48 12.86
C ASP A 436 -12.20 0.79 13.69
N LEU A 437 -11.15 1.61 13.79
CA LEU A 437 -11.14 2.87 14.51
C LEU A 437 -10.59 4.00 13.62
N VAL A 438 -11.33 5.08 13.50
CA VAL A 438 -10.92 6.29 12.77
C VAL A 438 -10.63 7.41 13.76
N VAL A 439 -9.39 7.88 13.77
CA VAL A 439 -8.90 8.99 14.59
C VAL A 439 -8.58 10.18 13.70
N ILE A 440 -9.30 11.29 13.85
CA ILE A 440 -9.05 12.51 13.08
C ILE A 440 -8.84 13.67 14.02
N GLY A 441 -7.65 14.29 14.02
CA GLY A 441 -7.41 15.41 14.92
C GLY A 441 -5.96 15.83 15.02
N SER A 442 -5.53 16.18 16.22
CA SER A 442 -4.16 16.58 16.50
C SER A 442 -3.28 15.37 16.80
N HIS A 443 -2.10 15.34 16.23
CA HIS A 443 -1.10 14.29 16.52
C HIS A 443 -0.33 14.57 17.82
N CYS A 444 0.01 13.49 18.53
CA CYS A 444 0.90 13.50 19.69
C CYS A 444 1.56 12.13 19.86
N LEU A 445 2.81 12.07 20.31
CA LEU A 445 3.53 10.82 20.57
C LEU A 445 2.80 9.87 21.55
N GLY A 446 2.05 10.43 22.51
CA GLY A 446 1.21 9.61 23.40
C GLY A 446 0.04 8.93 22.66
N LEU A 447 -0.47 9.54 21.59
CA LEU A 447 -1.47 8.91 20.73
C LEU A 447 -0.87 7.72 19.96
N ASP A 448 0.39 7.82 19.51
CA ASP A 448 1.06 6.71 18.82
C ASP A 448 1.17 5.49 19.73
N VAL A 449 1.52 5.66 21.02
CA VAL A 449 1.53 4.56 22.01
C VAL A 449 0.17 3.88 22.12
N LEU A 450 -0.93 4.66 22.10
CA LEU A 450 -2.28 4.11 22.16
C LEU A 450 -2.64 3.35 20.89
N ILE A 451 -2.27 3.88 19.72
CA ILE A 451 -2.50 3.24 18.42
C ILE A 451 -1.72 1.95 18.31
N ASP A 452 -0.44 1.93 18.69
CA ASP A 452 0.41 0.75 18.64
C ASP A 452 -0.16 -0.40 19.50
N ARG A 453 -0.68 -0.06 20.68
CA ARG A 453 -1.36 -1.05 21.54
C ARG A 453 -2.62 -1.62 20.91
N LEU A 454 -3.45 -0.79 20.27
CA LEU A 454 -4.64 -1.26 19.55
C LEU A 454 -4.26 -2.19 18.39
N HIS A 455 -3.22 -1.85 17.64
CA HIS A 455 -2.71 -2.70 16.57
C HIS A 455 -2.20 -4.04 17.10
N ALA A 456 -1.52 -4.07 18.25
CA ALA A 456 -1.06 -5.30 18.90
C ALA A 456 -2.25 -6.22 19.32
N GLU A 457 -3.42 -5.65 19.54
CA GLU A 457 -4.67 -6.36 19.84
C GLU A 457 -5.47 -6.71 18.57
N GLY A 458 -4.95 -6.42 17.39
CA GLY A 458 -5.61 -6.70 16.10
C GLY A 458 -6.67 -5.69 15.68
N ILE A 459 -6.74 -4.52 16.34
CA ILE A 459 -7.65 -3.43 15.98
C ILE A 459 -6.93 -2.49 15.01
N SER A 460 -7.42 -2.41 13.79
CA SER A 460 -6.88 -1.52 12.79
C SER A 460 -7.29 -0.06 13.06
N VAL A 461 -6.33 0.87 13.01
CA VAL A 461 -6.56 2.29 13.28
C VAL A 461 -6.11 3.13 12.09
N LYS A 462 -6.98 4.03 11.64
CA LYS A 462 -6.65 5.07 10.67
C LYS A 462 -6.56 6.42 11.36
N ALA A 463 -5.35 7.00 11.40
CA ALA A 463 -5.10 8.30 12.02
C ALA A 463 -4.85 9.39 10.98
N LEU A 464 -5.67 10.45 10.99
CA LEU A 464 -5.55 11.60 10.10
C LEU A 464 -5.21 12.88 10.88
N ASN A 465 -4.06 13.47 10.56
CA ASN A 465 -3.53 14.63 11.27
C ASN A 465 -4.00 15.94 10.63
N VAL A 466 -5.13 16.47 11.10
CA VAL A 466 -5.77 17.69 10.58
C VAL A 466 -5.79 18.84 11.61
N GLY A 467 -5.19 18.62 12.80
CA GLY A 467 -5.22 19.52 13.94
C GLY A 467 -6.53 19.47 14.74
N SER A 468 -6.53 20.08 15.93
CA SER A 468 -7.66 20.01 16.88
C SER A 468 -8.98 20.55 16.32
N THR A 469 -8.95 21.67 15.62
CA THR A 469 -10.16 22.27 15.03
C THR A 469 -10.72 21.43 13.90
N GLY A 470 -9.85 20.87 13.04
CA GLY A 470 -10.22 19.96 11.96
C GLY A 470 -10.81 18.66 12.51
N GLY A 471 -10.21 18.10 13.56
CA GLY A 471 -10.69 16.90 14.23
C GLY A 471 -12.06 17.09 14.87
N LEU A 472 -12.23 18.21 15.60
CA LEU A 472 -13.52 18.55 16.20
C LEU A 472 -14.61 18.71 15.15
N ALA A 473 -14.30 19.34 14.01
CA ALA A 473 -15.22 19.47 12.90
C ALA A 473 -15.58 18.11 12.28
N ALA A 474 -14.61 17.20 12.14
CA ALA A 474 -14.85 15.82 11.67
C ALA A 474 -15.74 15.03 12.64
N ALA A 475 -15.51 15.15 13.96
CA ALA A 475 -16.34 14.54 14.98
C ALA A 475 -17.80 15.06 14.94
N LYS A 476 -17.98 16.38 14.75
CA LYS A 476 -19.30 17.00 14.59
C LYS A 476 -20.04 16.49 13.36
N ARG A 477 -19.34 16.16 12.26
CA ARG A 477 -19.89 15.56 11.05
C ARG A 477 -20.02 14.04 11.13
N GLY A 478 -19.59 13.40 12.25
CA GLY A 478 -19.64 11.96 12.42
C GLY A 478 -18.68 11.16 11.53
N GLU A 479 -17.61 11.77 11.03
CA GLU A 479 -16.63 11.16 10.11
C GLU A 479 -15.48 10.46 10.83
N CYS A 480 -15.32 10.64 12.14
CA CYS A 480 -14.34 9.93 12.96
C CYS A 480 -14.99 9.32 14.20
N ASP A 481 -14.30 8.35 14.78
CA ASP A 481 -14.69 7.74 16.04
C ASP A 481 -14.15 8.52 17.23
N ILE A 482 -12.94 9.08 17.05
CA ILE A 482 -12.22 9.81 18.09
C ILE A 482 -11.54 11.02 17.46
N ALA A 483 -11.72 12.19 18.03
CA ALA A 483 -10.99 13.40 17.67
C ALA A 483 -10.09 13.84 18.82
N PRO A 484 -8.76 13.64 18.73
CA PRO A 484 -7.80 14.21 19.68
C PRO A 484 -7.78 15.73 19.55
N ILE A 485 -7.99 16.42 20.67
CA ILE A 485 -8.06 17.89 20.74
C ILE A 485 -7.31 18.45 21.92
N HIS A 486 -6.82 19.67 21.78
CA HIS A 486 -6.17 20.47 22.84
C HIS A 486 -6.43 21.96 22.60
N LEU A 487 -7.71 22.32 22.61
CA LEU A 487 -8.17 23.68 22.37
C LEU A 487 -8.37 24.39 23.72
N MET A 488 -7.79 25.56 23.87
CA MET A 488 -7.98 26.42 25.03
C MET A 488 -8.89 27.58 24.64
N ASP A 489 -9.92 27.82 25.42
CA ASP A 489 -10.73 29.00 25.32
C ASP A 489 -9.97 30.21 25.92
N PRO A 490 -9.69 31.25 25.14
CA PRO A 490 -8.88 32.38 25.60
C PRO A 490 -9.55 33.21 26.70
N GLU A 491 -10.87 33.20 26.79
CA GLU A 491 -11.63 33.98 27.78
C GLU A 491 -11.69 33.27 29.14
N SER A 492 -12.04 31.99 29.14
CA SER A 492 -12.20 31.23 30.39
C SER A 492 -10.95 30.47 30.82
N GLY A 493 -9.95 30.31 29.94
CA GLY A 493 -8.78 29.45 30.16
C GLY A 493 -9.07 27.97 30.23
N ARG A 494 -10.32 27.53 29.97
CA ARG A 494 -10.72 26.13 30.02
C ARG A 494 -10.36 25.41 28.73
N TYR A 495 -9.93 24.16 28.88
CA TYR A 495 -9.60 23.32 27.74
C TYR A 495 -10.79 22.51 27.28
N ASN A 496 -10.90 22.34 25.98
CA ASN A 496 -11.71 21.38 25.22
C ASN A 496 -13.23 21.47 25.44
N GLU A 497 -13.73 21.47 26.67
CA GLU A 497 -15.16 21.48 26.99
C GLU A 497 -15.96 22.61 26.32
N PRO A 498 -15.46 23.90 26.29
CA PRO A 498 -16.21 25.01 25.69
C PRO A 498 -16.50 24.83 24.19
N PHE A 499 -15.76 23.98 23.51
CA PHE A 499 -15.87 23.77 22.06
C PHE A 499 -16.79 22.60 21.67
N LEU A 500 -17.24 21.81 22.66
CA LEU A 500 -18.08 20.64 22.41
C LEU A 500 -19.53 21.04 22.12
N THR A 501 -20.22 20.17 21.40
CA THR A 501 -21.67 20.21 21.22
C THR A 501 -22.31 19.11 22.04
N GLU A 502 -23.64 19.15 22.22
CA GLU A 502 -24.39 18.10 22.91
C GLU A 502 -24.23 16.71 22.30
N ALA A 503 -23.88 16.63 21.02
CA ALA A 503 -23.66 15.35 20.31
C ALA A 503 -22.30 14.70 20.61
N LEU A 504 -21.40 15.39 21.28
CA LEU A 504 -20.05 14.95 21.59
C LEU A 504 -19.86 14.68 23.09
N LEU A 505 -19.01 13.72 23.41
CA LEU A 505 -18.52 13.42 24.75
C LEU A 505 -17.04 13.73 24.82
N LEU A 506 -16.58 14.35 25.90
CA LEU A 506 -15.15 14.49 26.19
C LEU A 506 -14.67 13.28 26.98
N VAL A 507 -13.69 12.58 26.45
CA VAL A 507 -12.97 11.53 27.15
C VAL A 507 -11.64 12.15 27.61
N PRO A 508 -11.36 12.26 28.91
CA PRO A 508 -10.09 12.75 29.41
C PRO A 508 -8.93 11.89 28.92
N GLY A 509 -7.89 12.53 28.46
CA GLY A 509 -6.67 11.88 28.04
C GLY A 509 -5.52 12.08 29.01
N TYR A 510 -4.53 12.89 28.62
CA TYR A 510 -3.35 13.18 29.43
C TYR A 510 -2.93 14.64 29.27
N ARG A 511 -2.11 15.09 30.22
CA ARG A 511 -1.54 16.44 30.22
C ARG A 511 -0.13 16.41 29.64
N ARG A 512 0.23 17.47 28.95
CA ARG A 512 1.57 17.68 28.42
C ARG A 512 2.00 19.12 28.73
N LEU A 513 3.28 19.28 28.98
CA LEU A 513 3.84 20.56 29.33
C LEU A 513 4.34 21.27 28.05
N GLN A 514 3.82 22.46 27.76
CA GLN A 514 4.31 23.36 26.73
C GLN A 514 5.33 24.33 27.29
N GLY A 515 6.31 24.69 26.48
CA GLY A 515 7.33 25.66 26.91
C GLY A 515 8.22 26.10 25.77
N ILE A 516 9.15 26.98 26.07
CA ILE A 516 10.17 27.43 25.14
C ILE A 516 11.19 26.30 24.94
N VAL A 517 11.46 25.96 23.71
CA VAL A 517 12.54 25.04 23.31
C VAL A 517 13.66 25.83 22.66
N TYR A 518 14.91 25.54 23.07
CA TYR A 518 16.12 26.27 22.63
C TYR A 518 17.33 25.32 22.65
N ARG A 519 18.43 25.70 22.00
CA ARG A 519 19.68 24.92 22.11
C ARG A 519 20.31 25.17 23.47
N LYS A 520 20.70 24.07 24.16
CA LYS A 520 21.37 24.13 25.44
C LYS A 520 22.61 25.03 25.37
N GLY A 521 22.76 25.91 26.35
CA GLY A 521 23.84 26.90 26.44
C GLY A 521 23.55 28.23 25.74
N ASP A 522 22.38 28.41 25.08
CA ASP A 522 22.02 29.69 24.46
C ASP A 522 21.72 30.76 25.57
N PRO A 523 22.49 31.87 25.61
CA PRO A 523 22.43 32.82 26.72
C PRO A 523 21.09 33.50 26.99
N PRO A 524 20.23 33.73 25.97
CA PRO A 524 18.91 34.32 26.24
C PRO A 524 17.99 33.41 27.05
N PHE A 525 18.26 32.10 27.15
CA PHE A 525 17.36 31.10 27.72
C PHE A 525 17.96 30.30 28.87
N GLU A 526 19.25 29.97 28.82
CA GLU A 526 19.88 29.07 29.78
C GLU A 526 19.82 29.62 31.21
N GLY A 527 19.25 28.79 32.12
CA GLY A 527 19.12 29.12 33.55
C GLY A 527 18.07 30.19 33.88
N ARG A 528 17.26 30.62 32.92
CA ARG A 528 16.25 31.67 33.13
C ARG A 528 14.87 31.10 33.38
N ALA A 529 14.08 31.83 34.18
CA ALA A 529 12.65 31.62 34.29
C ALA A 529 11.92 32.14 33.02
N LEU A 530 10.65 31.72 32.82
CA LEU A 530 9.87 32.06 31.61
C LEU A 530 9.81 33.57 31.35
N ASP A 531 9.48 34.37 32.39
CA ASP A 531 9.33 35.81 32.24
C ASP A 531 10.67 36.50 31.91
N GLU A 532 11.76 35.99 32.49
CA GLU A 532 13.11 36.47 32.22
C GLU A 532 13.55 36.16 30.79
N ALA A 533 13.23 34.93 30.29
CA ALA A 533 13.50 34.54 28.92
C ALA A 533 12.72 35.40 27.94
N ILE A 534 11.42 35.61 28.17
CA ILE A 534 10.58 36.48 27.32
C ILE A 534 11.09 37.93 27.33
N ALA A 535 11.54 38.46 28.49
CA ALA A 535 12.14 39.80 28.58
C ALA A 535 13.44 39.88 27.77
N ALA A 536 14.32 38.88 27.90
CA ALA A 536 15.57 38.79 27.14
C ALA A 536 15.37 38.75 25.62
N LEU A 537 14.31 38.10 25.14
CA LEU A 537 13.96 38.07 23.72
C LEU A 537 13.61 39.44 23.14
N ARG A 538 13.08 40.37 23.97
CA ARG A 538 12.79 41.75 23.56
C ARG A 538 14.06 42.55 23.35
N GLU A 539 15.14 42.19 24.06
CA GLU A 539 16.45 42.83 23.98
C GLU A 539 17.39 42.16 22.95
N ALA A 540 16.99 41.05 22.38
CA ALA A 540 17.73 40.27 21.39
C ALA A 540 17.02 40.26 20.00
N PRO A 541 17.10 41.39 19.26
CA PRO A 541 16.35 41.56 18.01
C PRO A 541 16.75 40.57 16.89
N ASP A 542 17.94 39.96 17.00
CA ASP A 542 18.45 38.97 16.02
C ASP A 542 18.08 37.53 16.39
N CYS A 543 17.43 37.32 17.55
CA CYS A 543 17.05 35.98 18.00
C CYS A 543 15.85 35.44 17.17
N LEU A 544 16.14 34.49 16.31
CA LEU A 544 15.21 33.97 15.32
C LEU A 544 14.26 32.93 15.94
N MET A 545 12.97 33.19 15.87
CA MET A 545 11.97 32.22 16.32
C MET A 545 11.48 31.29 15.18
N VAL A 546 10.95 30.14 15.56
CA VAL A 546 10.05 29.33 14.74
C VAL A 546 8.71 29.19 15.47
N ASN A 547 7.62 29.54 14.79
CA ASN A 547 6.28 29.56 15.38
C ASN A 547 5.50 28.28 15.06
N ARG A 548 4.24 28.23 15.35
CA ARG A 548 3.27 27.21 14.97
C ARG A 548 2.21 27.79 14.04
N ASN A 549 1.56 26.93 13.28
CA ASN A 549 0.49 27.32 12.38
C ASN A 549 -0.67 28.01 13.12
N ALA A 550 -1.29 28.98 12.47
CA ALA A 550 -2.48 29.66 12.99
C ALA A 550 -3.59 28.65 13.32
N GLY A 551 -4.30 28.90 14.43
CA GLY A 551 -5.37 28.03 14.92
C GLY A 551 -4.90 26.83 15.78
N SER A 552 -3.60 26.64 15.99
CA SER A 552 -3.13 25.67 16.98
C SER A 552 -3.13 26.27 18.41
N GLY A 553 -3.39 25.43 19.42
CA GLY A 553 -3.33 25.87 20.84
C GLY A 553 -1.97 26.42 21.22
N THR A 554 -0.89 25.85 20.70
CA THR A 554 0.47 26.36 20.90
C THR A 554 0.67 27.76 20.30
N ARG A 555 0.04 28.05 19.16
CA ARG A 555 0.08 29.39 18.57
C ARG A 555 -0.63 30.43 19.47
N ILE A 556 -1.78 30.08 20.04
CA ILE A 556 -2.50 30.93 20.99
C ILE A 556 -1.63 31.21 22.21
N LEU A 557 -0.97 30.18 22.74
CA LEU A 557 0.00 30.36 23.85
C LEU A 557 1.14 31.30 23.45
N THR A 558 1.74 31.08 22.27
CA THR A 558 2.83 31.93 21.76
C THR A 558 2.41 33.39 21.66
N ASP A 559 1.26 33.65 21.02
CA ASP A 559 0.76 35.04 20.84
C ASP A 559 0.47 35.71 22.16
N ARG A 560 -0.02 34.97 23.18
CA ARG A 560 -0.23 35.49 24.55
C ARG A 560 1.08 35.83 25.22
N LEU A 561 2.10 34.96 25.17
CA LEU A 561 3.41 35.19 25.78
C LEU A 561 4.15 36.38 25.14
N LEU A 562 4.00 36.53 23.84
CA LEU A 562 4.58 37.62 23.07
C LEU A 562 3.83 38.97 23.24
N ALA A 563 2.60 38.95 23.77
CA ALA A 563 1.76 40.14 24.00
C ALA A 563 1.66 41.05 22.75
N GLY A 564 1.52 40.48 21.57
CA GLY A 564 1.43 41.17 20.28
C GLY A 564 2.77 41.47 19.60
N ALA A 565 3.91 41.18 20.21
CA ALA A 565 5.20 41.27 19.54
C ALA A 565 5.35 40.20 18.45
N GLN A 566 6.04 40.54 17.37
CA GLN A 566 6.31 39.62 16.24
C GLN A 566 7.83 39.57 16.00
N PRO A 567 8.56 38.71 16.74
CA PRO A 567 10.00 38.59 16.58
C PRO A 567 10.38 38.05 15.19
N PRO A 568 11.64 38.18 14.76
CA PRO A 568 12.14 37.57 13.57
C PRO A 568 11.76 36.08 13.48
N GLY A 569 11.27 35.62 12.34
CA GLY A 569 10.82 34.23 12.16
C GLY A 569 9.38 33.92 12.60
N TYR A 570 8.64 34.86 13.17
CA TYR A 570 7.25 34.72 13.63
C TYR A 570 6.33 34.08 12.56
N TRP A 571 6.57 34.34 11.27
CA TRP A 571 5.80 33.82 10.15
C TRP A 571 6.25 32.46 9.66
N GLY A 572 7.34 31.91 10.19
CA GLY A 572 7.74 30.52 9.98
C GLY A 572 6.82 29.60 10.80
N GLN A 573 5.89 28.88 10.14
CA GLN A 573 4.77 28.20 10.80
C GLN A 573 4.70 26.68 10.50
N PRO A 574 5.63 25.87 11.00
CA PRO A 574 5.53 24.41 10.91
C PRO A 574 4.31 23.87 11.64
N LYS A 575 3.80 22.72 11.16
CA LYS A 575 2.53 22.14 11.62
C LYS A 575 2.65 21.19 12.82
N SER A 576 3.85 20.87 13.31
CA SER A 576 4.05 19.94 14.41
C SER A 576 5.05 20.45 15.43
N HIS A 577 5.00 19.94 16.65
CA HIS A 577 5.99 20.23 17.70
C HIS A 577 7.38 19.74 17.31
N ASN A 578 7.45 18.56 16.67
CA ASN A 578 8.70 17.99 16.17
C ASN A 578 9.37 18.91 15.14
N ALA A 579 8.59 19.48 14.21
CA ALA A 579 9.14 20.38 13.20
C ALA A 579 9.68 21.69 13.81
N VAL A 580 9.10 22.16 14.92
CA VAL A 580 9.66 23.29 15.71
C VAL A 580 11.00 22.87 16.32
N ALA A 581 11.04 21.73 17.01
CA ALA A 581 12.26 21.25 17.65
C ALA A 581 13.37 20.95 16.63
N VAL A 582 13.05 20.36 15.49
CA VAL A 582 14.00 20.13 14.38
C VAL A 582 14.59 21.47 13.89
N ALA A 583 13.77 22.51 13.72
CA ALA A 583 14.25 23.80 13.27
C ALA A 583 15.26 24.41 14.25
N VAL A 584 15.01 24.25 15.56
CA VAL A 584 15.93 24.70 16.62
C VAL A 584 17.19 23.83 16.67
N ALA A 585 17.04 22.50 16.65
CA ALA A 585 18.17 21.57 16.69
C ALA A 585 19.12 21.73 15.50
N GLN A 586 18.58 22.04 14.32
CA GLN A 586 19.34 22.26 13.07
C GLN A 586 19.85 23.72 12.90
N ASN A 587 19.76 24.56 13.93
CA ASN A 587 20.18 25.95 13.88
C ASN A 587 19.49 26.81 12.79
N ARG A 588 18.26 26.46 12.42
CA ARG A 588 17.40 27.23 11.51
C ARG A 588 16.54 28.26 12.26
N ALA A 589 16.43 28.10 13.55
CA ALA A 589 15.86 29.04 14.48
C ALA A 589 16.59 28.90 15.82
N ASP A 590 16.52 29.92 16.66
CA ASP A 590 17.13 29.88 17.99
C ASP A 590 16.18 29.31 19.01
N TRP A 591 14.88 29.57 18.85
CA TRP A 591 13.85 29.12 19.77
C TRP A 591 12.47 28.93 19.12
N GLY A 592 11.59 28.29 19.85
CA GLY A 592 10.18 28.16 19.52
C GLY A 592 9.39 27.64 20.72
N ILE A 593 8.08 27.40 20.54
CA ILE A 593 7.26 26.76 21.56
C ILE A 593 6.87 25.35 21.12
N ALA A 594 7.23 24.38 21.96
CA ALA A 594 6.89 22.99 21.76
C ALA A 594 6.59 22.30 23.11
N ILE A 595 6.32 21.00 23.07
CA ILE A 595 6.10 20.19 24.29
C ILE A 595 7.44 19.64 24.82
N GLU A 596 7.52 19.45 26.13
CA GLU A 596 8.71 18.98 26.85
C GLU A 596 9.24 17.66 26.28
N THR A 597 8.36 16.71 25.98
CA THR A 597 8.70 15.41 25.39
C THR A 597 9.55 15.55 24.13
N VAL A 598 9.16 16.46 23.25
CA VAL A 598 9.87 16.71 21.99
C VAL A 598 11.20 17.40 22.24
N ALA A 599 11.27 18.35 23.18
CA ALA A 599 12.54 18.98 23.56
C ALA A 599 13.56 17.95 24.07
N ARG A 600 13.14 17.01 24.91
CA ARG A 600 13.98 15.89 25.40
C ARG A 600 14.47 14.98 24.26
N GLN A 601 13.58 14.64 23.33
CA GLN A 601 13.90 13.76 22.17
C GLN A 601 15.02 14.36 21.30
N TYR A 602 15.04 15.68 21.14
CA TYR A 602 16.06 16.38 20.34
C TYR A 602 17.22 16.93 21.17
N GLY A 603 17.30 16.60 22.45
CA GLY A 603 18.37 17.06 23.34
C GLY A 603 18.40 18.57 23.59
N LEU A 604 17.28 19.25 23.39
CA LEU A 604 17.13 20.71 23.55
C LEU A 604 16.95 21.12 25.01
N GLY A 605 17.21 22.39 25.32
CA GLY A 605 16.81 23.04 26.53
C GLY A 605 15.30 23.32 26.53
N PHE A 606 14.69 23.40 27.72
CA PHE A 606 13.26 23.60 27.89
C PHE A 606 12.93 24.50 29.06
N ILE A 607 12.16 25.55 28.81
CA ILE A 607 11.61 26.41 29.86
C ILE A 607 10.09 26.18 29.90
N PRO A 608 9.53 25.64 31.00
CA PRO A 608 8.10 25.36 31.10
C PRO A 608 7.26 26.63 31.07
N ALA A 609 6.15 26.59 30.32
CA ALA A 609 5.22 27.73 30.23
C ALA A 609 3.80 27.39 30.68
N GLN A 610 3.22 26.30 30.21
CA GLN A 610 1.83 25.97 30.50
C GLN A 610 1.55 24.47 30.36
N ASP A 611 0.77 23.91 31.31
CA ASP A 611 0.14 22.60 31.15
C ASP A 611 -0.98 22.68 30.10
N GLU A 612 -1.05 21.69 29.25
CA GLU A 612 -2.04 21.54 28.19
C GLU A 612 -2.79 20.23 28.33
N HIS A 613 -4.10 20.25 28.15
CA HIS A 613 -4.94 19.07 28.18
C HIS A 613 -5.10 18.50 26.78
N TYR A 614 -4.65 17.29 26.59
CA TYR A 614 -4.84 16.54 25.35
C TYR A 614 -5.91 15.49 25.60
N ASP A 615 -7.13 15.80 25.17
CA ASP A 615 -8.32 14.98 25.39
C ASP A 615 -8.90 14.49 24.07
N PHE A 616 -9.94 13.65 24.16
CA PHE A 616 -10.55 13.02 23.02
C PHE A 616 -12.05 13.36 22.95
N ALA A 617 -12.45 14.08 21.89
CA ALA A 617 -13.86 14.28 21.59
C ALA A 617 -14.38 13.06 20.82
N VAL A 618 -15.45 12.46 21.32
CA VAL A 618 -16.05 11.22 20.79
C VAL A 618 -17.53 11.48 20.49
N PRO A 619 -18.01 11.20 19.25
CA PRO A 619 -19.44 11.25 18.95
C PRO A 619 -20.23 10.28 19.83
N LYS A 620 -21.28 10.76 20.49
CA LYS A 620 -22.12 9.93 21.37
C LYS A 620 -22.71 8.71 20.66
N SER A 621 -23.00 8.83 19.36
CA SER A 621 -23.46 7.72 18.52
C SER A 621 -22.42 6.61 18.31
N ARG A 622 -21.15 6.88 18.58
CA ARG A 622 -20.04 5.93 18.37
C ARG A 622 -19.42 5.41 19.66
N ILE A 623 -19.89 5.88 20.83
CA ILE A 623 -19.29 5.58 22.13
C ILE A 623 -19.31 4.08 22.47
N GLU A 624 -20.32 3.36 21.96
CA GLU A 624 -20.52 1.93 22.21
C GLU A 624 -19.87 1.02 21.16
N ARG A 625 -19.20 1.58 20.15
CA ARG A 625 -18.44 0.77 19.20
C ARG A 625 -17.32 0.02 19.91
N PRO A 626 -17.09 -1.28 19.59
CA PRO A 626 -16.08 -2.10 20.29
C PRO A 626 -14.70 -1.44 20.35
N ALA A 627 -14.20 -0.91 19.23
CA ALA A 627 -12.90 -0.26 19.17
C ALA A 627 -12.84 1.03 20.02
N VAL A 628 -13.92 1.82 20.06
CA VAL A 628 -14.00 3.02 20.90
C VAL A 628 -14.04 2.66 22.38
N ARG A 629 -14.82 1.64 22.77
CA ARG A 629 -14.84 1.14 24.15
C ARG A 629 -13.47 0.63 24.58
N ARG A 630 -12.79 -0.12 23.70
CA ARG A 630 -11.43 -0.61 23.98
C ARG A 630 -10.43 0.53 24.16
N PHE A 631 -10.46 1.52 23.27
CA PHE A 631 -9.63 2.72 23.38
C PHE A 631 -9.84 3.45 24.72
N ARG A 632 -11.09 3.63 25.13
CA ARG A 632 -11.42 4.28 26.40
C ARG A 632 -10.95 3.48 27.61
N ALA A 633 -11.14 2.17 27.60
CA ALA A 633 -10.68 1.29 28.68
C ALA A 633 -9.16 1.34 28.86
N MET A 634 -8.45 1.35 27.74
CA MET A 634 -6.98 1.37 27.69
C MET A 634 -6.36 2.60 28.40
N LEU A 635 -7.01 3.75 28.36
CA LEU A 635 -6.52 4.98 29.02
C LEU A 635 -6.41 4.83 30.56
N ALA A 636 -7.12 3.88 31.15
CA ALA A 636 -7.09 3.60 32.59
C ALA A 636 -6.10 2.50 32.97
N GLU A 637 -5.51 1.79 31.99
CA GLU A 637 -4.61 0.67 32.23
C GLU A 637 -3.26 1.11 32.81
N PRO A 638 -2.76 0.46 33.86
CA PRO A 638 -1.49 0.84 34.49
C PRO A 638 -0.32 0.88 33.51
N GLU A 639 -0.20 -0.12 32.64
CA GLU A 639 0.88 -0.24 31.66
C GLU A 639 0.86 0.90 30.62
N VAL A 640 -0.32 1.33 30.21
CA VAL A 640 -0.48 2.46 29.28
C VAL A 640 -0.11 3.77 29.98
N ARG A 641 -0.55 3.93 31.23
CA ARG A 641 -0.20 5.09 32.05
C ARG A 641 1.30 5.20 32.32
N GLU A 642 1.96 4.08 32.62
CA GLU A 642 3.41 4.01 32.75
C GLU A 642 4.14 4.39 31.44
N ALA A 643 3.68 3.87 30.30
CA ALA A 643 4.25 4.19 29.00
C ALA A 643 4.10 5.70 28.66
N LEU A 644 2.95 6.28 28.93
CA LEU A 644 2.72 7.72 28.77
C LEU A 644 3.57 8.56 29.74
N ALA A 645 3.67 8.15 31.00
CA ALA A 645 4.51 8.80 32.00
C ALA A 645 6.01 8.77 31.63
N ALA A 646 6.49 7.64 31.08
CA ALA A 646 7.86 7.51 30.57
C ALA A 646 8.18 8.51 29.46
N LEU A 647 7.19 8.88 28.65
CA LEU A 647 7.30 9.96 27.65
C LEU A 647 7.24 11.38 28.26
N GLY A 648 6.98 11.51 29.58
CA GLY A 648 6.86 12.78 30.27
C GLY A 648 5.45 13.38 30.27
N PHE A 649 4.43 12.58 29.91
CA PHE A 649 3.02 13.02 30.02
C PHE A 649 2.51 12.80 31.45
N ARG A 650 1.63 13.71 31.91
CA ARG A 650 0.98 13.61 33.22
C ARG A 650 -0.44 13.11 33.06
N LEU A 651 -0.86 12.22 33.94
CA LEU A 651 -2.16 11.51 33.85
C LEU A 651 -3.12 11.97 34.95
#